data_591c1e215da9f5aa9a0b47b4fd6722de
#
_entry.id   591c1e215da9f5aa9a0b47b4fd6722de
#
_cell.length_a   1.000
_cell.length_b   1.000
_cell.length_c   1.000
_cell.angle_alpha   90.00
_cell.angle_beta   90.00
_cell.angle_gamma   90.00
#
_symmetry.space_group_name_H-M   'P 1'
#
loop_
_entity.id
_entity.type
_entity.pdbx_description
1 polymer ?
#
loop_
_entity_poly.entity_id
_entity_poly.type
_entity_poly.pdbx_seq_one_letter_code
_entity_poly.pdbx_strand_id
1 'polypeptide(L)'
;MGGNVAENLSNQSVPEAAARVAAVVNRLVNRIGSNAESKERLAEIEIPEELRDNLALFLRLERRVLSEYDPEIADLFDKILTAEIVANAGNPGTRAADESVDEQGVPTADEPTAVAFREVVDLIDSLPLDKQQVIVRAFTSFFHLANLSEENYRVAQLREREAGASTDTEVDPANELTVAYHQLVNEMGVEGANELLDKLEFHPVFTAHPTEARRKAVEGKIRRISNLLEERPRLGGSDLVENERHMLQEIDALVRTSPIALKKPTPVEEADTITDIFDNTLFDVIPVIYRRFDDWVLGDKAGTVPPLCPAFFHPGSWIGSDRDGNPNVTAKVSREVAAKYFTHMVLKLEDKCRRIGRNLTLEATYSKPSAELINLWNHQVEMSTQYTARAELISEHEPHRAVMLVMADRLNATVRRITDTMYHSADEFLDDLRVVQRSLAACGAVRAAYGPVQTIIWQVESFGFHMVEMEFRQHSVVHARALKDIHENGIHGDLQPMTREVIDTFRAIGSIQKRYGKKMAHRYIISFTKSAQHVADVFELAHLSFAHEEDVPELDVIPLFEQLEDLEGCVDVLDQMLTLPVVQKRLAQTNRRMEVMLGYSDSSKDAGPTTAMLALHSAQERIAKWAEKNDIDLVLMHGRGGAVGRGGGPANKAVLAQPKGSVNCFFKLTEQGEVIFARYGNRTLAQRHVESVAAATLLQSAPSVEKTNTETTQKFWDMAEKLNAVSHERYLDLLNTEDFTPWFSTVTPLTEVGLLPIGSRPAKRGLGAKSLDDLRTIPWIFSWSQARINLAAWYGLGTACEQLGDLDQLKAAYQEWPFFRTFIDNIEMSIAKTDQRIAKMYLHLGDRQDLSEKVFTEMQLTRKWVLAIVGDEWPLQRRRVLGCAVRVRNPYVDALSIAQVRALREVRMNQDEMAEEKKAEYMSLILSTVTGVSAGLQNTG
;
A
#
# COMPACT_ATOMS: atom_id res chain seq x y z
N MET A 1 -13.37 44.74 26.72
CA MET A 1 -14.18 44.15 27.81
C MET A 1 -13.42 42.97 28.43
N GLY A 2 -12.15 43.13 28.74
CA GLY A 2 -11.29 42.08 29.29
C GLY A 2 -10.83 42.28 30.75
N GLY A 3 -11.35 43.31 31.44
CA GLY A 3 -10.88 43.66 32.77
C GLY A 3 -11.70 43.12 33.96
N ASN A 4 -12.90 42.57 33.75
CA ASN A 4 -13.81 42.25 34.86
C ASN A 4 -13.95 40.75 35.16
N VAL A 5 -13.25 39.86 34.49
CA VAL A 5 -13.35 38.42 34.73
C VAL A 5 -12.26 37.93 35.71
N ALA A 6 -11.10 38.57 35.73
CA ALA A 6 -9.97 38.17 36.56
C ALA A 6 -10.14 38.59 38.06
N GLU A 7 -10.82 39.71 38.35
CA GLU A 7 -11.03 40.17 39.73
C GLU A 7 -12.16 39.40 40.47
N ASN A 8 -13.08 38.70 39.75
CA ASN A 8 -14.14 37.90 40.35
C ASN A 8 -13.78 36.47 40.72
N LEU A 9 -12.57 35.99 40.33
CA LEU A 9 -12.12 34.62 40.60
C LEU A 9 -11.32 34.51 41.92
N SER A 10 -10.87 35.63 42.49
CA SER A 10 -10.02 35.62 43.69
C SER A 10 -10.79 35.46 45.03
N ASN A 11 -12.13 35.55 45.03
CA ASN A 11 -12.95 35.48 46.24
C ASN A 11 -13.99 34.36 46.32
N GLN A 12 -13.86 33.32 45.48
CA GLN A 12 -14.80 32.19 45.51
C GLN A 12 -14.10 30.91 46.01
N SER A 13 -14.88 30.07 46.75
CA SER A 13 -14.41 28.80 47.23
C SER A 13 -14.08 27.88 46.07
N VAL A 14 -13.03 27.05 46.16
CA VAL A 14 -12.58 26.09 45.13
C VAL A 14 -13.71 25.25 44.52
N PRO A 15 -14.75 24.83 45.30
CA PRO A 15 -15.91 24.11 44.72
C PRO A 15 -16.80 24.96 43.81
N GLU A 16 -16.98 26.26 44.08
CA GLU A 16 -17.79 27.16 43.26
C GLU A 16 -17.08 27.54 41.94
N ALA A 17 -15.77 27.68 41.94
CA ALA A 17 -15.00 27.93 40.75
C ALA A 17 -15.00 26.70 39.84
N ALA A 18 -14.86 25.49 40.39
CA ALA A 18 -14.96 24.22 39.68
C ALA A 18 -16.35 23.99 39.06
N ALA A 19 -17.44 24.33 39.79
CA ALA A 19 -18.79 24.23 39.28
C ALA A 19 -19.11 25.23 38.16
N ARG A 20 -18.53 26.44 38.20
CA ARG A 20 -18.63 27.42 37.11
C ARG A 20 -17.84 26.99 35.85
N VAL A 21 -16.63 26.48 36.04
CA VAL A 21 -15.85 25.93 34.93
C VAL A 21 -16.58 24.75 34.29
N ALA A 22 -17.12 23.83 35.09
CA ALA A 22 -17.95 22.73 34.59
C ALA A 22 -19.21 23.20 33.86
N ALA A 23 -19.88 24.25 34.36
CA ALA A 23 -21.06 24.84 33.71
C ALA A 23 -20.73 25.59 32.40
N VAL A 24 -19.53 26.20 32.30
CA VAL A 24 -19.04 26.80 31.06
C VAL A 24 -18.63 25.71 30.06
N VAL A 25 -17.92 24.67 30.51
CA VAL A 25 -17.57 23.50 29.69
C VAL A 25 -18.84 22.81 29.17
N ASN A 26 -19.81 22.54 30.01
CA ASN A 26 -21.10 21.96 29.60
C ASN A 26 -21.89 22.86 28.64
N ARG A 27 -21.85 24.17 28.79
CA ARG A 27 -22.44 25.13 27.83
C ARG A 27 -21.71 25.15 26.50
N LEU A 28 -20.39 25.02 26.50
CA LEU A 28 -19.59 24.93 25.28
C LEU A 28 -19.83 23.58 24.56
N VAL A 29 -19.87 22.49 25.31
CA VAL A 29 -20.22 21.16 24.77
C VAL A 29 -21.65 21.14 24.22
N ASN A 30 -22.63 21.74 24.91
CA ASN A 30 -24.01 21.83 24.44
C ASN A 30 -24.19 22.79 23.24
N ARG A 31 -23.30 23.77 23.05
CA ARG A 31 -23.29 24.64 21.86
C ARG A 31 -22.79 23.92 20.61
N ILE A 32 -22.04 22.85 20.79
CA ILE A 32 -21.50 22.06 19.72
C ILE A 32 -22.55 21.08 19.14
N GLY A 33 -23.71 20.92 19.76
CA GLY A 33 -24.78 19.97 19.43
C GLY A 33 -24.55 18.59 20.11
N SER A 34 -25.57 17.76 20.14
CA SER A 34 -25.46 16.43 20.75
C SER A 34 -25.09 15.36 19.70
N ASN A 35 -24.24 14.39 20.08
CA ASN A 35 -23.99 13.21 19.22
C ASN A 35 -25.25 12.33 19.09
N ALA A 36 -26.29 12.50 19.92
CA ALA A 36 -27.47 11.67 19.94
C ALA A 36 -28.24 11.69 18.60
N GLU A 37 -28.44 12.90 18.03
CA GLU A 37 -29.14 13.06 16.75
C GLU A 37 -28.36 12.38 15.60
N SER A 38 -27.03 12.54 15.60
CA SER A 38 -26.16 11.87 14.60
C SER A 38 -26.12 10.36 14.78
N LYS A 39 -26.19 9.85 16.03
CA LYS A 39 -26.31 8.42 16.33
C LYS A 39 -27.62 7.83 15.84
N GLU A 40 -28.74 8.56 16.02
CA GLU A 40 -30.06 8.14 15.57
C GLU A 40 -30.08 7.97 14.04
N ARG A 41 -29.50 8.90 13.29
CA ARG A 41 -29.35 8.80 11.81
C ARG A 41 -28.52 7.59 11.37
N LEU A 42 -27.50 7.23 12.14
CA LEU A 42 -26.64 6.08 11.85
C LEU A 42 -27.16 4.76 12.42
N ALA A 43 -28.31 4.76 13.12
CA ALA A 43 -28.85 3.57 13.78
C ALA A 43 -29.27 2.47 12.79
N GLU A 44 -29.66 2.84 11.58
CA GLU A 44 -30.03 1.90 10.50
C GLU A 44 -28.83 1.15 9.91
N ILE A 45 -27.61 1.62 10.16
CA ILE A 45 -26.39 0.93 9.72
C ILE A 45 -25.95 -0.03 10.84
N GLU A 46 -25.99 -1.31 10.57
CA GLU A 46 -25.51 -2.35 11.50
C GLU A 46 -23.99 -2.32 11.65
N ILE A 47 -23.48 -1.53 12.59
CA ILE A 47 -22.05 -1.36 12.90
C ILE A 47 -21.82 -1.38 14.42
N PRO A 48 -20.60 -1.72 14.88
CA PRO A 48 -20.24 -1.65 16.30
C PRO A 48 -20.48 -0.27 16.92
N GLU A 49 -20.87 -0.23 18.18
CA GLU A 49 -21.24 1.02 18.88
C GLU A 49 -20.09 2.02 18.90
N GLU A 50 -18.88 1.58 19.19
CA GLU A 50 -17.68 2.43 19.21
C GLU A 50 -17.40 3.09 17.84
N LEU A 51 -17.52 2.33 16.76
CA LEU A 51 -17.39 2.86 15.39
C LEU A 51 -18.51 3.88 15.10
N ARG A 52 -19.74 3.59 15.55
CA ARG A 52 -20.87 4.53 15.41
C ARG A 52 -20.65 5.82 16.17
N ASP A 53 -20.04 5.76 17.35
CA ASP A 53 -19.72 6.93 18.16
C ASP A 53 -18.71 7.87 17.48
N ASN A 54 -17.65 7.30 16.89
CA ASN A 54 -16.66 8.06 16.13
C ASN A 54 -17.28 8.69 14.87
N LEU A 55 -18.09 7.93 14.14
CA LEU A 55 -18.82 8.44 12.96
C LEU A 55 -19.80 9.56 13.33
N ALA A 56 -20.56 9.40 14.43
CA ALA A 56 -21.50 10.42 14.90
C ALA A 56 -20.78 11.70 15.34
N LEU A 57 -19.61 11.56 15.97
CA LEU A 57 -18.76 12.72 16.31
C LEU A 57 -18.38 13.48 15.04
N PHE A 58 -17.84 12.82 14.05
CA PHE A 58 -17.40 13.47 12.82
C PHE A 58 -18.56 14.03 12.00
N LEU A 59 -19.68 13.32 11.93
CA LEU A 59 -20.89 13.83 11.26
C LEU A 59 -21.37 15.12 11.90
N ARG A 60 -21.40 15.20 13.23
CA ARG A 60 -21.76 16.41 13.98
C ARG A 60 -20.78 17.57 13.69
N LEU A 61 -19.47 17.30 13.72
CA LEU A 61 -18.46 18.32 13.52
C LEU A 61 -18.47 18.86 12.08
N GLU A 62 -18.60 17.97 11.09
CA GLU A 62 -18.65 18.38 9.69
C GLU A 62 -19.95 19.12 9.35
N ARG A 63 -21.09 18.61 9.82
CA ARG A 63 -22.38 19.33 9.66
C ARG A 63 -22.31 20.73 10.22
N ARG A 64 -21.64 20.93 11.35
CA ARG A 64 -21.42 22.26 11.90
C ARG A 64 -20.60 23.13 10.97
N VAL A 65 -19.49 22.64 10.43
CA VAL A 65 -18.65 23.34 9.46
C VAL A 65 -19.46 23.72 8.22
N LEU A 66 -20.25 22.77 7.68
CA LEU A 66 -21.11 23.02 6.51
C LEU A 66 -22.19 24.06 6.81
N SER A 67 -22.80 24.02 7.99
CA SER A 67 -23.81 25.02 8.40
C SER A 67 -23.25 26.43 8.62
N GLU A 68 -22.00 26.53 9.06
CA GLU A 68 -21.27 27.80 9.17
C GLU A 68 -20.84 28.33 7.78
N TYR A 69 -20.64 27.43 6.81
CA TYR A 69 -20.34 27.79 5.42
C TYR A 69 -21.60 28.23 4.65
N ASP A 70 -22.61 27.37 4.61
CA ASP A 70 -23.92 27.60 4.01
C ASP A 70 -24.96 26.64 4.64
N PRO A 71 -25.95 27.16 5.39
CA PRO A 71 -27.00 26.34 6.01
C PRO A 71 -27.79 25.47 5.01
N GLU A 72 -28.00 25.95 3.77
CA GLU A 72 -28.73 25.21 2.74
C GLU A 72 -27.93 23.96 2.30
N ILE A 73 -26.61 24.08 2.21
CA ILE A 73 -25.71 22.96 1.89
C ILE A 73 -25.73 21.92 3.01
N ALA A 74 -25.74 22.33 4.27
CA ALA A 74 -25.86 21.40 5.40
C ALA A 74 -27.17 20.61 5.37
N ASP A 75 -28.28 21.27 5.05
CA ASP A 75 -29.60 20.62 4.94
C ASP A 75 -29.69 19.67 3.73
N LEU A 76 -29.07 20.02 2.61
CA LEU A 76 -28.96 19.16 1.42
C LEU A 76 -28.10 17.93 1.69
N PHE A 77 -26.95 18.12 2.32
CA PHE A 77 -26.08 17.02 2.74
C PHE A 77 -26.85 16.03 3.64
N ASP A 78 -27.59 16.55 4.64
CA ASP A 78 -28.40 15.72 5.53
C ASP A 78 -29.51 14.94 4.80
N LYS A 79 -30.18 15.57 3.82
CA LYS A 79 -31.26 14.93 3.03
C LYS A 79 -30.68 13.82 2.15
N ILE A 80 -29.63 14.11 1.40
CA ILE A 80 -28.96 13.12 0.52
C ILE A 80 -28.44 11.95 1.35
N LEU A 81 -27.76 12.23 2.46
CA LEU A 81 -27.23 11.18 3.35
C LEU A 81 -28.36 10.32 3.93
N THR A 82 -29.46 10.91 4.38
CA THR A 82 -30.59 10.16 4.93
C THR A 82 -31.24 9.28 3.87
N ALA A 83 -31.47 9.81 2.66
CA ALA A 83 -31.99 9.02 1.55
C ALA A 83 -31.04 7.88 1.15
N GLU A 84 -29.73 8.13 1.13
CA GLU A 84 -28.71 7.09 0.85
C GLU A 84 -28.67 6.01 1.94
N ILE A 85 -28.81 6.35 3.21
CA ILE A 85 -28.87 5.35 4.28
C ILE A 85 -30.12 4.46 4.08
N VAL A 86 -31.27 5.03 3.76
CA VAL A 86 -32.49 4.27 3.45
C VAL A 86 -32.33 3.44 2.17
N ALA A 87 -31.75 4.01 1.12
CA ALA A 87 -31.48 3.30 -0.14
C ALA A 87 -30.53 2.11 0.06
N ASN A 88 -29.66 2.20 1.06
CA ASN A 88 -28.73 1.14 1.45
C ASN A 88 -29.21 0.28 2.63
N ALA A 89 -30.39 0.54 3.17
CA ALA A 89 -30.99 -0.26 4.26
C ALA A 89 -31.29 -1.71 3.80
N GLY A 90 -31.30 -2.62 4.77
CA GLY A 90 -31.59 -4.02 4.53
C GLY A 90 -30.42 -4.82 3.97
N ASN A 91 -30.72 -6.06 3.61
CA ASN A 91 -29.70 -7.02 3.17
C ASN A 91 -29.20 -6.68 1.75
N PRO A 92 -27.89 -6.48 1.52
CA PRO A 92 -27.35 -6.28 0.17
C PRO A 92 -27.68 -7.42 -0.81
N GLY A 93 -28.06 -8.60 -0.29
CA GLY A 93 -28.45 -9.76 -1.08
C GLY A 93 -29.86 -9.68 -1.65
N THR A 94 -30.75 -8.95 -1.01
CA THR A 94 -32.18 -8.85 -1.38
C THR A 94 -32.51 -7.63 -2.24
N ARG A 95 -31.55 -6.76 -2.49
CA ARG A 95 -31.73 -5.65 -3.44
C ARG A 95 -31.93 -6.24 -4.83
N ALA A 96 -33.14 -6.07 -5.38
CA ALA A 96 -33.62 -6.85 -6.50
C ALA A 96 -32.71 -6.78 -7.74
N ALA A 97 -32.26 -7.94 -8.18
CA ALA A 97 -31.56 -8.12 -9.45
C ALA A 97 -32.49 -7.82 -10.66
N ASP A 98 -33.79 -7.92 -10.45
CA ASP A 98 -34.84 -7.82 -11.46
C ASP A 98 -35.60 -6.49 -11.46
N GLU A 99 -35.10 -5.44 -10.79
CA GLU A 99 -35.76 -4.15 -10.82
C GLU A 99 -35.80 -3.58 -12.25
N SER A 100 -37.01 -3.26 -12.71
CA SER A 100 -37.21 -2.45 -13.92
C SER A 100 -36.53 -1.10 -13.75
N VAL A 101 -35.88 -0.60 -14.80
CA VAL A 101 -35.21 0.70 -14.83
C VAL A 101 -35.80 1.57 -15.94
N ASP A 102 -35.68 2.87 -15.80
CA ASP A 102 -35.98 3.83 -16.85
C ASP A 102 -34.89 3.87 -17.96
N GLU A 103 -35.04 4.76 -18.92
CA GLU A 103 -34.07 4.96 -20.03
C GLU A 103 -32.66 5.40 -19.52
N GLN A 104 -32.54 5.81 -18.28
CA GLN A 104 -31.30 6.28 -17.67
C GLN A 104 -30.68 5.23 -16.75
N GLY A 105 -31.30 4.06 -16.63
CA GLY A 105 -30.84 2.99 -15.74
C GLY A 105 -31.21 3.17 -14.28
N VAL A 106 -32.12 4.13 -13.96
CA VAL A 106 -32.59 4.38 -12.59
C VAL A 106 -33.73 3.42 -12.25
N PRO A 107 -33.71 2.76 -11.06
CA PRO A 107 -34.78 1.84 -10.65
C PRO A 107 -36.16 2.47 -10.63
N THR A 108 -37.19 1.77 -11.16
CA THR A 108 -38.60 2.25 -11.22
C THR A 108 -39.52 1.58 -10.18
N ALA A 109 -39.00 0.60 -9.42
CA ALA A 109 -39.80 -0.11 -8.40
C ALA A 109 -40.30 0.81 -7.28
N ASP A 110 -41.43 0.44 -6.66
CA ASP A 110 -42.05 1.19 -5.57
C ASP A 110 -41.57 0.77 -4.17
N GLU A 111 -40.49 -0.04 -4.12
CA GLU A 111 -39.89 -0.42 -2.85
C GLU A 111 -39.18 0.76 -2.17
N PRO A 112 -39.22 0.86 -0.82
CA PRO A 112 -38.61 1.99 -0.11
C PRO A 112 -37.17 2.30 -0.49
N THR A 113 -36.34 1.28 -0.73
CA THR A 113 -34.94 1.42 -1.13
C THR A 113 -34.79 1.99 -2.54
N ALA A 114 -35.63 1.58 -3.48
CA ALA A 114 -35.64 2.11 -4.83
C ALA A 114 -36.20 3.55 -4.89
N VAL A 115 -37.23 3.84 -4.10
CA VAL A 115 -37.79 5.19 -3.94
C VAL A 115 -36.75 6.14 -3.38
N ALA A 116 -36.05 5.75 -2.30
CA ALA A 116 -34.98 6.55 -1.71
C ALA A 116 -33.82 6.77 -2.66
N PHE A 117 -33.43 5.77 -3.43
CA PHE A 117 -32.40 5.91 -4.48
C PHE A 117 -32.79 6.93 -5.54
N ARG A 118 -34.04 6.89 -6.03
CA ARG A 118 -34.55 7.92 -6.96
C ARG A 118 -34.53 9.31 -6.36
N GLU A 119 -34.91 9.43 -5.07
CA GLU A 119 -34.87 10.73 -4.36
C GLU A 119 -33.45 11.32 -4.35
N VAL A 120 -32.40 10.50 -4.19
CA VAL A 120 -31.00 10.96 -4.28
C VAL A 120 -30.70 11.45 -5.69
N VAL A 121 -31.09 10.70 -6.73
CA VAL A 121 -30.90 11.09 -8.13
C VAL A 121 -31.60 12.42 -8.42
N ASP A 122 -32.85 12.56 -8.03
CA ASP A 122 -33.64 13.78 -8.24
C ASP A 122 -33.08 14.98 -7.48
N LEU A 123 -32.60 14.78 -6.24
CA LEU A 123 -31.94 15.82 -5.44
C LEU A 123 -30.68 16.31 -6.15
N ILE A 124 -29.79 15.41 -6.59
CA ILE A 124 -28.56 15.76 -7.28
C ILE A 124 -28.85 16.49 -8.59
N ASP A 125 -29.82 16.01 -9.38
CA ASP A 125 -30.22 16.63 -10.66
C ASP A 125 -30.81 18.03 -10.50
N SER A 126 -31.53 18.28 -9.40
CA SER A 126 -32.14 19.58 -9.11
C SER A 126 -31.12 20.66 -8.73
N LEU A 127 -29.86 20.28 -8.37
CA LEU A 127 -28.86 21.21 -7.90
C LEU A 127 -28.15 21.95 -9.05
N PRO A 128 -27.91 23.24 -8.91
CA PRO A 128 -26.98 23.98 -9.76
C PRO A 128 -25.58 23.39 -9.61
N LEU A 129 -24.75 23.51 -10.68
CA LEU A 129 -23.44 22.85 -10.77
C LEU A 129 -22.48 23.29 -9.65
N ASP A 130 -22.50 24.56 -9.25
CA ASP A 130 -21.72 25.09 -8.13
C ASP A 130 -22.09 24.40 -6.80
N LYS A 131 -23.38 24.18 -6.53
CA LYS A 131 -23.84 23.45 -5.34
C LYS A 131 -23.50 21.97 -5.41
N GLN A 132 -23.59 21.34 -6.59
CA GLN A 132 -23.13 19.95 -6.78
C GLN A 132 -21.67 19.81 -6.40
N GLN A 133 -20.80 20.74 -6.83
CA GLN A 133 -19.38 20.74 -6.47
C GLN A 133 -19.13 20.81 -4.96
N VAL A 134 -19.91 21.64 -4.24
CA VAL A 134 -19.78 21.75 -2.78
C VAL A 134 -20.26 20.47 -2.08
N ILE A 135 -21.38 19.90 -2.52
CA ILE A 135 -21.92 18.63 -1.97
C ILE A 135 -20.93 17.48 -2.21
N VAL A 136 -20.39 17.34 -3.42
CA VAL A 136 -19.35 16.32 -3.74
C VAL A 136 -18.13 16.49 -2.83
N ARG A 137 -17.72 17.72 -2.57
CA ARG A 137 -16.61 18.00 -1.65
C ARG A 137 -16.94 17.64 -0.21
N ALA A 138 -18.15 17.93 0.26
CA ALA A 138 -18.62 17.55 1.59
C ALA A 138 -18.62 16.02 1.75
N PHE A 139 -19.23 15.27 0.83
CA PHE A 139 -19.18 13.81 0.87
C PHE A 139 -17.76 13.25 0.81
N THR A 140 -16.87 13.85 0.01
CA THR A 140 -15.46 13.44 -0.05
C THR A 140 -14.73 13.68 1.28
N SER A 141 -14.99 14.82 1.94
CA SER A 141 -14.40 15.14 3.26
C SER A 141 -14.89 14.17 4.33
N PHE A 142 -16.20 13.98 4.41
CA PHE A 142 -16.79 13.06 5.37
C PHE A 142 -16.31 11.63 5.16
N PHE A 143 -16.11 11.25 3.92
CA PHE A 143 -15.58 9.96 3.57
C PHE A 143 -14.16 9.72 4.16
N HIS A 144 -13.29 10.72 4.12
CA HIS A 144 -11.99 10.64 4.79
C HIS A 144 -12.13 10.46 6.31
N LEU A 145 -13.10 11.12 6.92
CA LEU A 145 -13.41 11.00 8.36
C LEU A 145 -14.00 9.63 8.70
N ALA A 146 -14.84 9.06 7.84
CA ALA A 146 -15.38 7.72 8.01
C ALA A 146 -14.29 6.65 7.94
N ASN A 147 -13.37 6.75 6.99
CA ASN A 147 -12.20 5.87 6.92
C ASN A 147 -11.34 5.96 8.18
N LEU A 148 -11.14 7.17 8.68
CA LEU A 148 -10.39 7.39 9.91
C LEU A 148 -11.07 6.77 11.13
N SER A 149 -12.41 6.85 11.20
CA SER A 149 -13.20 6.18 12.25
C SER A 149 -12.99 4.67 12.23
N GLU A 150 -12.99 4.07 11.05
CA GLU A 150 -12.75 2.64 10.87
C GLU A 150 -11.31 2.25 11.26
N GLU A 151 -10.32 3.03 10.83
CA GLU A 151 -8.91 2.80 11.20
C GLU A 151 -8.73 2.89 12.72
N ASN A 152 -9.31 3.89 13.37
CA ASN A 152 -9.25 4.06 14.81
C ASN A 152 -9.94 2.89 15.56
N TYR A 153 -11.10 2.46 15.08
CA TYR A 153 -11.78 1.28 15.61
C TYR A 153 -10.91 0.02 15.50
N ARG A 154 -10.27 -0.22 14.36
CA ARG A 154 -9.34 -1.34 14.21
C ARG A 154 -8.15 -1.26 15.17
N VAL A 155 -7.59 -0.07 15.35
CA VAL A 155 -6.50 0.17 16.31
C VAL A 155 -6.95 -0.13 17.73
N ALA A 156 -8.15 0.31 18.13
CA ALA A 156 -8.71 0.02 19.46
C ALA A 156 -8.86 -1.49 19.68
N GLN A 157 -9.46 -2.19 18.71
CA GLN A 157 -9.62 -3.65 18.77
C GLN A 157 -8.29 -4.40 18.89
N LEU A 158 -7.24 -3.96 18.17
CA LEU A 158 -5.92 -4.56 18.28
C LEU A 158 -5.31 -4.34 19.67
N ARG A 159 -5.46 -3.14 20.24
CA ARG A 159 -4.99 -2.82 21.60
C ARG A 159 -5.72 -3.61 22.69
N GLU A 160 -7.04 -3.81 22.54
CA GLU A 160 -7.84 -4.63 23.45
C GLU A 160 -7.41 -6.11 23.42
N ARG A 161 -7.11 -6.64 22.26
CA ARG A 161 -6.55 -8.00 22.12
C ARG A 161 -5.19 -8.12 22.81
N GLU A 162 -4.31 -7.17 22.58
CA GLU A 162 -2.99 -7.13 23.25
C GLU A 162 -3.10 -7.06 24.78
N ALA A 163 -4.10 -6.34 25.29
CA ALA A 163 -4.39 -6.26 26.72
C ALA A 163 -5.07 -7.52 27.29
N GLY A 164 -5.39 -8.53 26.47
CA GLY A 164 -6.11 -9.73 26.89
C GLY A 164 -7.57 -9.50 27.25
N ALA A 165 -8.13 -8.36 26.88
CA ALA A 165 -9.51 -7.96 27.19
C ALA A 165 -10.53 -8.43 26.15
N SER A 166 -10.08 -8.88 24.97
CA SER A 166 -10.94 -9.32 23.88
C SER A 166 -11.45 -10.75 24.11
N THR A 167 -12.76 -10.94 24.01
CA THR A 167 -13.42 -12.26 24.03
C THR A 167 -13.52 -12.89 22.65
N ASP A 168 -13.02 -12.23 21.61
CA ASP A 168 -13.05 -12.69 20.22
C ASP A 168 -12.02 -13.78 20.03
N THR A 169 -12.46 -15.03 20.02
CA THR A 169 -11.63 -16.26 19.97
C THR A 169 -11.08 -16.58 18.58
N GLU A 170 -11.41 -15.81 17.57
CA GLU A 170 -10.86 -15.98 16.21
C GLU A 170 -9.52 -15.24 16.03
N VAL A 171 -8.53 -15.59 16.85
CA VAL A 171 -7.14 -15.22 16.53
C VAL A 171 -6.62 -16.21 15.52
N ASP A 172 -6.53 -15.80 14.26
CA ASP A 172 -5.83 -16.58 13.22
C ASP A 172 -4.34 -16.64 13.59
N PRO A 173 -3.81 -17.83 13.93
CA PRO A 173 -2.40 -18.00 14.35
C PRO A 173 -1.40 -17.42 13.34
N ALA A 174 -1.77 -17.41 12.06
CA ALA A 174 -0.96 -16.83 10.98
C ALA A 174 -0.80 -15.30 11.05
N ASN A 175 -1.41 -14.66 12.01
CA ASN A 175 -1.32 -13.22 12.19
C ASN A 175 -0.22 -12.76 13.16
N GLU A 176 0.41 -13.65 13.89
CA GLU A 176 1.38 -13.31 14.92
C GLU A 176 2.69 -14.08 14.72
N LEU A 177 3.79 -13.35 14.58
CA LEU A 177 5.10 -13.94 14.29
C LEU A 177 5.56 -14.94 15.37
N THR A 178 5.20 -14.68 16.62
CA THR A 178 5.50 -15.58 17.74
C THR A 178 4.73 -16.89 17.67
N VAL A 179 3.45 -16.85 17.30
CA VAL A 179 2.63 -18.05 17.14
C VAL A 179 3.14 -18.88 15.95
N ALA A 180 3.51 -18.21 14.86
CA ALA A 180 4.14 -18.83 13.70
C ALA A 180 5.43 -19.56 14.08
N TYR A 181 6.30 -18.89 14.83
CA TYR A 181 7.55 -19.48 15.32
C TYR A 181 7.30 -20.68 16.25
N HIS A 182 6.36 -20.59 17.20
CA HIS A 182 6.01 -21.72 18.07
C HIS A 182 5.44 -22.92 17.28
N GLN A 183 4.68 -22.69 16.23
CA GLN A 183 4.23 -23.77 15.36
C GLN A 183 5.42 -24.48 14.70
N LEU A 184 6.39 -23.72 14.17
CA LEU A 184 7.61 -24.31 13.60
C LEU A 184 8.43 -25.08 14.63
N VAL A 185 8.58 -24.55 15.86
CA VAL A 185 9.25 -25.28 16.94
C VAL A 185 8.56 -26.61 17.23
N ASN A 186 7.23 -26.65 17.21
CA ASN A 186 6.45 -27.89 17.40
C ASN A 186 6.62 -28.88 16.24
N GLU A 187 6.75 -28.40 15.00
CA GLU A 187 6.85 -29.25 13.81
C GLU A 187 8.28 -29.73 13.52
N MET A 188 9.30 -28.91 13.78
CA MET A 188 10.67 -29.20 13.35
C MET A 188 11.75 -28.96 14.41
N GLY A 189 11.33 -28.65 15.65
CA GLY A 189 12.24 -28.35 16.76
C GLY A 189 12.82 -26.93 16.73
N VAL A 190 13.50 -26.53 17.82
CA VAL A 190 14.05 -25.18 17.98
C VAL A 190 15.13 -24.86 16.94
N GLU A 191 16.02 -25.80 16.64
CA GLU A 191 17.10 -25.60 15.66
C GLU A 191 16.53 -25.35 14.26
N GLY A 192 15.58 -26.18 13.79
CA GLY A 192 14.94 -25.98 12.48
C GLY A 192 14.13 -24.70 12.39
N ALA A 193 13.42 -24.32 13.49
CA ALA A 193 12.70 -23.06 13.54
C ALA A 193 13.63 -21.84 13.48
N ASN A 194 14.80 -21.91 14.15
CA ASN A 194 15.80 -20.83 14.11
C ASN A 194 16.44 -20.71 12.71
N GLU A 195 16.73 -21.84 12.02
CA GLU A 195 17.27 -21.82 10.66
C GLU A 195 16.32 -21.11 9.68
N LEU A 196 15.00 -21.28 9.84
CA LEU A 196 14.01 -20.58 9.04
C LEU A 196 13.86 -19.12 9.44
N LEU A 197 13.90 -18.83 10.76
CA LEU A 197 13.85 -17.47 11.28
C LEU A 197 15.03 -16.63 10.78
N ASP A 198 16.24 -17.19 10.75
CA ASP A 198 17.45 -16.51 10.26
C ASP A 198 17.39 -16.18 8.77
N LYS A 199 16.56 -16.91 8.01
CA LYS A 199 16.30 -16.66 6.58
C LYS A 199 15.13 -15.73 6.32
N LEU A 200 14.35 -15.38 7.36
CA LEU A 200 13.14 -14.56 7.20
C LEU A 200 13.50 -13.21 6.60
N GLU A 201 12.86 -12.89 5.47
CA GLU A 201 12.99 -11.58 4.82
C GLU A 201 11.64 -11.13 4.24
N PHE A 202 11.24 -9.92 4.60
CA PHE A 202 10.09 -9.23 4.02
C PHE A 202 10.55 -7.98 3.29
N HIS A 203 10.35 -7.95 1.97
CA HIS A 203 10.81 -6.90 1.09
C HIS A 203 9.65 -6.18 0.38
N PRO A 204 8.97 -5.24 1.04
CA PRO A 204 7.96 -4.41 0.39
C PRO A 204 8.61 -3.39 -0.53
N VAL A 205 8.20 -3.37 -1.81
CA VAL A 205 8.69 -2.43 -2.82
C VAL A 205 7.65 -1.33 -3.03
N PHE A 206 7.96 -0.13 -2.59
CA PHE A 206 7.07 1.02 -2.69
C PHE A 206 7.04 1.59 -4.10
N THR A 207 5.84 1.81 -4.62
CA THR A 207 5.64 2.37 -5.97
C THR A 207 5.04 3.76 -5.93
N ALA A 208 5.36 4.57 -6.95
CA ALA A 208 4.65 5.82 -7.20
C ALA A 208 3.19 5.53 -7.59
N HIS A 209 2.31 6.40 -7.13
CA HIS A 209 0.89 6.11 -7.15
C HIS A 209 0.13 6.74 -8.32
N PRO A 210 -0.37 5.95 -9.29
CA PRO A 210 -1.19 6.51 -10.35
C PRO A 210 -2.69 6.61 -10.02
N THR A 211 -3.15 6.24 -8.81
CA THR A 211 -4.57 6.19 -8.46
C THR A 211 -4.92 6.84 -7.14
N GLU A 212 -3.95 7.23 -6.29
CA GLU A 212 -4.23 8.04 -5.09
C GLU A 212 -4.18 9.52 -5.41
N ALA A 213 -5.34 10.11 -5.59
CA ALA A 213 -5.49 11.51 -5.89
C ALA A 213 -5.35 12.43 -4.66
N ARG A 214 -5.07 11.89 -3.46
CA ARG A 214 -4.95 12.70 -2.23
C ARG A 214 -3.72 13.59 -2.28
N ARG A 215 -3.95 14.87 -2.03
CA ARG A 215 -2.86 15.84 -1.86
C ARG A 215 -2.20 15.65 -0.49
N LYS A 216 -0.88 15.84 -0.40
CA LYS A 216 -0.14 15.87 0.88
C LYS A 216 -0.80 16.77 1.94
N ALA A 217 -1.40 17.90 1.51
CA ALA A 217 -2.15 18.77 2.41
C ALA A 217 -3.38 18.08 3.04
N VAL A 218 -4.07 17.22 2.31
CA VAL A 218 -5.20 16.42 2.81
C VAL A 218 -4.71 15.34 3.75
N GLU A 219 -3.66 14.59 3.38
CA GLU A 219 -3.04 13.57 4.24
C GLU A 219 -2.58 14.12 5.58
N GLY A 220 -1.91 15.30 5.57
CA GLY A 220 -1.47 15.96 6.77
C GLY A 220 -2.61 16.35 7.72
N LYS A 221 -3.77 16.76 7.17
CA LYS A 221 -4.98 17.07 7.96
C LYS A 221 -5.59 15.79 8.55
N ILE A 222 -5.76 14.76 7.74
CA ILE A 222 -6.29 13.46 8.18
C ILE A 222 -5.43 12.91 9.32
N ARG A 223 -4.10 12.94 9.20
CA ARG A 223 -3.18 12.49 10.26
C ARG A 223 -3.33 13.30 11.56
N ARG A 224 -3.48 14.64 11.48
CA ARG A 224 -3.69 15.47 12.69
C ARG A 224 -5.03 15.13 13.34
N ILE A 225 -6.09 14.95 12.56
CA ILE A 225 -7.40 14.52 13.07
C ILE A 225 -7.30 13.13 13.71
N SER A 226 -6.54 12.20 13.10
CA SER A 226 -6.27 10.86 13.67
C SER A 226 -5.63 10.95 15.05
N ASN A 227 -4.59 11.75 15.20
CA ASN A 227 -3.92 11.93 16.47
C ASN A 227 -4.87 12.51 17.53
N LEU A 228 -5.66 13.53 17.17
CA LEU A 228 -6.67 14.12 18.07
C LEU A 228 -7.74 13.09 18.49
N LEU A 229 -8.17 12.21 17.58
CA LEU A 229 -9.12 11.15 17.87
C LEU A 229 -8.52 10.09 18.81
N GLU A 230 -7.27 9.70 18.61
CA GLU A 230 -6.57 8.73 19.47
C GLU A 230 -6.29 9.26 20.88
N GLU A 231 -6.05 10.56 21.03
CA GLU A 231 -5.86 11.22 22.34
C GLU A 231 -7.15 11.38 23.11
N ARG A 232 -8.29 11.57 22.42
CA ARG A 232 -9.60 11.92 22.98
C ARG A 232 -10.07 11.05 24.15
N PRO A 233 -9.94 9.71 24.15
CA PRO A 233 -10.40 8.85 25.27
C PRO A 233 -9.67 9.12 26.60
N ARG A 234 -8.52 9.77 26.56
CA ARG A 234 -7.70 10.10 27.74
C ARG A 234 -7.94 11.50 28.27
N LEU A 235 -8.74 12.31 27.58
CA LEU A 235 -8.97 13.72 27.86
C LEU A 235 -10.27 13.92 28.62
N GLY A 236 -10.34 15.00 29.41
CA GLY A 236 -11.55 15.43 30.13
C GLY A 236 -11.59 16.94 30.33
N GLY A 237 -12.75 17.46 30.70
CA GLY A 237 -12.92 18.89 31.02
C GLY A 237 -12.52 19.83 29.88
N SER A 238 -11.64 20.81 30.18
CA SER A 238 -11.17 21.81 29.23
C SER A 238 -10.36 21.23 28.08
N ASP A 239 -9.58 20.15 28.35
CA ASP A 239 -8.70 19.54 27.34
C ASP A 239 -9.54 18.84 26.26
N LEU A 240 -10.67 18.24 26.64
CA LEU A 240 -11.60 17.66 25.68
C LEU A 240 -12.25 18.73 24.77
N VAL A 241 -12.60 19.88 25.33
CA VAL A 241 -13.15 21.01 24.57
C VAL A 241 -12.11 21.57 23.60
N GLU A 242 -10.85 21.65 24.02
CA GLU A 242 -9.76 22.11 23.17
C GLU A 242 -9.46 21.11 22.04
N ASN A 243 -9.49 19.81 22.34
CA ASN A 243 -9.36 18.75 21.35
C ASN A 243 -10.45 18.85 20.27
N GLU A 244 -11.72 19.02 20.65
CA GLU A 244 -12.83 19.25 19.70
C GLU A 244 -12.66 20.54 18.88
N ARG A 245 -12.14 21.61 19.46
CA ARG A 245 -11.84 22.85 18.74
C ARG A 245 -10.78 22.64 17.68
N HIS A 246 -9.71 21.91 18.00
CA HIS A 246 -8.68 21.54 17.04
C HIS A 246 -9.22 20.62 15.94
N MET A 247 -10.07 19.65 16.28
CA MET A 247 -10.74 18.82 15.26
C MET A 247 -11.59 19.67 14.31
N LEU A 248 -12.41 20.58 14.84
CA LEU A 248 -13.21 21.49 14.00
C LEU A 248 -12.33 22.35 13.07
N GLN A 249 -11.22 22.87 13.58
CA GLN A 249 -10.28 23.65 12.77
C GLN A 249 -9.71 22.83 11.60
N GLU A 250 -9.31 21.58 11.85
CA GLU A 250 -8.77 20.71 10.81
C GLU A 250 -9.84 20.25 9.82
N ILE A 251 -11.08 19.98 10.27
CA ILE A 251 -12.21 19.61 9.41
C ILE A 251 -12.64 20.79 8.54
N ASP A 252 -12.75 22.00 9.10
CA ASP A 252 -13.04 23.22 8.31
C ASP A 252 -11.97 23.43 7.22
N ALA A 253 -10.71 23.31 7.61
CA ALA A 253 -9.62 23.40 6.66
C ALA A 253 -9.63 22.26 5.62
N LEU A 254 -10.10 21.05 5.97
CA LEU A 254 -10.24 19.91 5.05
C LEU A 254 -11.32 20.17 4.00
N VAL A 255 -12.52 20.59 4.42
CA VAL A 255 -13.64 20.95 3.54
C VAL A 255 -13.27 22.05 2.55
N ARG A 256 -12.47 23.04 2.98
CA ARG A 256 -12.00 24.14 2.12
C ARG A 256 -10.79 23.78 1.26
N THR A 257 -10.14 22.65 1.52
CA THR A 257 -8.97 22.22 0.73
C THR A 257 -9.43 21.59 -0.58
N SER A 258 -8.86 22.01 -1.72
CA SER A 258 -9.12 21.33 -3.00
C SER A 258 -8.68 19.86 -2.91
N PRO A 259 -9.54 18.91 -3.24
CA PRO A 259 -9.17 17.49 -3.24
C PRO A 259 -8.19 17.14 -4.37
N ILE A 260 -8.19 17.91 -5.47
CA ILE A 260 -7.39 17.66 -6.67
C ILE A 260 -6.13 18.52 -6.67
N ALA A 261 -4.98 17.93 -7.04
CA ALA A 261 -3.77 18.68 -7.30
C ALA A 261 -3.89 19.47 -8.62
N LEU A 262 -3.32 20.69 -8.67
CA LEU A 262 -3.32 21.51 -9.88
C LEU A 262 -2.28 21.05 -10.91
N LYS A 263 -1.25 20.34 -10.48
CA LYS A 263 -0.13 19.87 -11.31
C LYS A 263 0.17 18.42 -10.98
N LYS A 264 0.62 17.67 -11.98
CA LYS A 264 1.17 16.33 -11.79
C LYS A 264 2.44 16.43 -10.93
N PRO A 265 2.61 15.54 -9.92
CA PRO A 265 3.84 15.48 -9.16
C PRO A 265 5.01 15.07 -10.04
N THR A 266 6.19 15.56 -9.74
CA THR A 266 7.44 15.06 -10.30
C THR A 266 7.88 13.79 -9.57
N PRO A 267 8.72 12.91 -10.17
CA PRO A 267 9.23 11.73 -9.48
C PRO A 267 10.01 12.07 -8.20
N VAL A 268 10.63 13.24 -8.12
CA VAL A 268 11.33 13.71 -6.91
C VAL A 268 10.36 14.08 -5.79
N GLU A 269 9.19 14.66 -6.14
CA GLU A 269 8.11 14.94 -5.19
C GLU A 269 7.40 13.66 -4.73
N GLU A 270 7.30 12.65 -5.60
CA GLU A 270 6.78 11.32 -5.21
C GLU A 270 7.67 10.66 -4.15
N ALA A 271 8.99 10.86 -4.20
CA ALA A 271 9.92 10.36 -3.19
C ALA A 271 9.66 10.95 -1.78
N ASP A 272 9.07 12.13 -1.67
CA ASP A 272 8.68 12.71 -0.37
C ASP A 272 7.62 11.88 0.36
N THR A 273 6.75 11.18 -0.37
CA THR A 273 5.74 10.31 0.23
C THR A 273 6.38 9.14 0.98
N ILE A 274 7.44 8.55 0.41
CA ILE A 274 8.18 7.48 1.08
C ILE A 274 8.93 7.99 2.30
N THR A 275 9.61 9.15 2.20
CA THR A 275 10.29 9.74 3.36
C THR A 275 9.32 10.09 4.48
N ASP A 276 8.11 10.57 4.16
CA ASP A 276 7.07 10.88 5.16
C ASP A 276 6.59 9.62 5.91
N ILE A 277 6.37 8.50 5.20
CA ILE A 277 5.98 7.22 5.81
C ILE A 277 7.12 6.65 6.65
N PHE A 278 8.32 6.74 6.16
CA PHE A 278 9.53 6.33 6.87
C PHE A 278 9.66 7.08 8.20
N ASP A 279 9.55 8.42 8.19
CA ASP A 279 9.68 9.27 9.37
C ASP A 279 8.59 9.07 10.41
N ASN A 280 7.36 8.98 9.95
CA ASN A 280 6.20 8.94 10.84
C ASN A 280 5.95 7.53 11.41
N THR A 281 6.42 6.49 10.71
CA THR A 281 6.05 5.11 11.02
C THR A 281 7.24 4.15 11.00
N LEU A 282 7.82 3.85 9.83
CA LEU A 282 8.68 2.68 9.66
C LEU A 282 9.95 2.72 10.50
N PHE A 283 10.62 3.86 10.58
CA PHE A 283 11.89 3.99 11.31
C PHE A 283 11.77 3.61 12.78
N ASP A 284 10.65 3.95 13.42
CA ASP A 284 10.40 3.64 14.82
C ASP A 284 9.71 2.29 15.04
N VAL A 285 8.79 1.89 14.13
CA VAL A 285 7.93 0.71 14.31
C VAL A 285 8.70 -0.59 14.05
N ILE A 286 9.59 -0.64 13.05
CA ILE A 286 10.29 -1.88 12.68
C ILE A 286 11.09 -2.46 13.84
N PRO A 287 11.93 -1.69 14.57
CA PRO A 287 12.62 -2.24 15.75
C PRO A 287 11.68 -2.66 16.89
N VAL A 288 10.50 -2.06 16.99
CA VAL A 288 9.49 -2.47 18.00
C VAL A 288 8.96 -3.86 17.69
N ILE A 289 8.74 -4.20 16.42
CA ILE A 289 8.29 -5.54 16.00
C ILE A 289 9.34 -6.59 16.41
N TYR A 290 10.62 -6.33 16.14
CA TYR A 290 11.73 -7.23 16.52
C TYR A 290 11.80 -7.41 18.04
N ARG A 291 11.66 -6.31 18.78
CA ARG A 291 11.65 -6.32 20.25
C ARG A 291 10.48 -7.12 20.81
N ARG A 292 9.29 -6.96 20.25
CA ARG A 292 8.10 -7.73 20.68
C ARG A 292 8.27 -9.22 20.48
N PHE A 293 8.87 -9.63 19.37
CA PHE A 293 9.19 -11.05 19.16
C PHE A 293 10.13 -11.57 20.26
N ASP A 294 11.20 -10.83 20.55
CA ASP A 294 12.14 -11.18 21.65
C ASP A 294 11.44 -11.20 23.00
N ASP A 295 10.57 -10.23 23.32
CA ASP A 295 9.83 -10.17 24.59
C ASP A 295 8.99 -11.44 24.81
N TRP A 296 8.37 -11.96 23.75
CA TRP A 296 7.58 -13.18 23.80
C TRP A 296 8.44 -14.45 23.90
N VAL A 297 9.55 -14.52 23.17
CA VAL A 297 10.37 -15.74 23.12
C VAL A 297 11.38 -15.81 24.27
N LEU A 298 12.00 -14.69 24.62
CA LEU A 298 13.05 -14.60 25.66
C LEU A 298 12.50 -14.22 27.05
N GLY A 299 11.25 -13.72 27.13
CA GLY A 299 10.62 -13.26 28.35
C GLY A 299 11.42 -12.17 29.06
N ASP A 300 11.63 -12.29 30.39
CA ASP A 300 12.34 -11.32 31.23
C ASP A 300 13.80 -11.06 30.80
N LYS A 301 14.34 -11.90 29.90
CA LYS A 301 15.71 -11.72 29.39
C LYS A 301 15.75 -10.77 28.18
N ALA A 302 14.64 -10.50 27.52
CA ALA A 302 14.59 -9.59 26.38
C ALA A 302 15.17 -8.22 26.75
N GLY A 303 15.97 -7.63 25.87
CA GLY A 303 16.65 -6.36 26.12
C GLY A 303 17.80 -6.43 27.13
N THR A 304 18.18 -7.62 27.63
CA THR A 304 19.33 -7.86 28.52
C THR A 304 20.31 -8.89 28.01
N VAL A 305 19.95 -9.61 26.96
CA VAL A 305 20.76 -10.57 26.20
C VAL A 305 20.72 -10.24 24.71
N PRO A 306 21.63 -10.81 23.90
CA PRO A 306 21.55 -10.67 22.44
C PRO A 306 20.16 -11.05 21.93
N PRO A 307 19.63 -10.31 20.94
CA PRO A 307 18.30 -10.59 20.37
C PRO A 307 18.29 -11.90 19.61
N LEU A 308 17.13 -12.54 19.55
CA LEU A 308 16.88 -13.69 18.69
C LEU A 308 16.31 -13.26 17.33
N CYS A 309 15.49 -12.20 17.32
CA CYS A 309 14.85 -11.73 16.09
C CYS A 309 15.87 -11.07 15.14
N PRO A 310 16.03 -11.58 13.91
CA PRO A 310 16.87 -10.92 12.91
C PRO A 310 16.19 -9.65 12.39
N ALA A 311 16.97 -8.78 11.76
CA ALA A 311 16.44 -7.65 11.00
C ALA A 311 15.90 -8.16 9.65
N PHE A 312 14.63 -8.51 9.59
CA PHE A 312 14.00 -9.15 8.43
C PHE A 312 13.30 -8.19 7.46
N PHE A 313 13.17 -6.93 7.78
CA PHE A 313 12.46 -5.94 6.97
C PHE A 313 13.43 -5.11 6.11
N HIS A 314 13.37 -5.25 4.79
CA HIS A 314 14.23 -4.53 3.85
C HIS A 314 13.37 -3.89 2.74
N PRO A 315 13.11 -2.57 2.79
CA PRO A 315 12.22 -1.94 1.81
C PRO A 315 12.92 -1.64 0.49
N GLY A 316 12.19 -1.83 -0.60
CA GLY A 316 12.56 -1.38 -1.94
C GLY A 316 11.71 -0.22 -2.44
N SER A 317 12.09 0.40 -3.56
CA SER A 317 11.30 1.45 -4.21
C SER A 317 11.50 1.50 -5.72
N TRP A 318 10.40 1.74 -6.45
CA TRP A 318 10.42 2.04 -7.88
C TRP A 318 10.42 3.55 -8.18
N ILE A 319 10.25 4.37 -7.14
CA ILE A 319 10.18 5.83 -7.31
C ILE A 319 11.55 6.35 -7.76
N GLY A 320 11.57 7.06 -8.88
CA GLY A 320 12.79 7.59 -9.49
C GLY A 320 13.67 6.55 -10.19
N SER A 321 13.22 5.28 -10.31
CA SER A 321 13.98 4.19 -10.96
C SER A 321 13.17 3.40 -12.00
N ASP A 322 11.83 3.41 -11.96
CA ASP A 322 10.98 2.78 -12.97
C ASP A 322 10.81 3.65 -14.21
N ARG A 323 11.44 3.25 -15.32
CA ARG A 323 11.44 3.95 -16.61
C ARG A 323 10.44 3.37 -17.61
N ASP A 324 9.86 2.22 -17.32
CA ASP A 324 8.95 1.57 -18.28
C ASP A 324 7.76 2.48 -18.60
N GLY A 325 7.84 3.09 -19.79
CA GLY A 325 6.85 4.02 -20.31
C GLY A 325 6.67 5.30 -19.44
N ASN A 326 7.67 5.69 -18.65
CA ASN A 326 7.69 6.95 -17.91
C ASN A 326 8.86 7.85 -18.34
N PRO A 327 8.66 8.78 -19.30
CA PRO A 327 9.73 9.66 -19.78
C PRO A 327 10.21 10.67 -18.73
N ASN A 328 9.48 10.84 -17.62
CA ASN A 328 9.85 11.77 -16.55
C ASN A 328 10.91 11.18 -15.60
N VAL A 329 11.14 9.86 -15.64
CA VAL A 329 12.19 9.17 -14.86
C VAL A 329 13.45 9.09 -15.72
N THR A 330 14.36 10.01 -15.49
CA THR A 330 15.65 10.12 -16.20
C THR A 330 16.82 9.74 -15.29
N ALA A 331 17.99 9.54 -15.87
CA ALA A 331 19.24 9.29 -15.16
C ALA A 331 19.54 10.40 -14.12
N LYS A 332 19.20 11.66 -14.44
CA LYS A 332 19.32 12.79 -13.53
C LYS A 332 18.37 12.64 -12.34
N VAL A 333 17.10 12.34 -12.59
CA VAL A 333 16.08 12.13 -11.54
C VAL A 333 16.46 10.99 -10.61
N SER A 334 16.98 9.89 -11.15
CA SER A 334 17.44 8.77 -10.31
C SER A 334 18.57 9.17 -9.35
N ARG A 335 19.54 9.96 -9.81
CA ARG A 335 20.60 10.49 -8.92
C ARG A 335 20.05 11.44 -7.86
N GLU A 336 19.08 12.29 -8.20
CA GLU A 336 18.42 13.22 -7.25
C GLU A 336 17.63 12.47 -6.17
N VAL A 337 16.86 11.45 -6.56
CA VAL A 337 16.09 10.62 -5.62
C VAL A 337 17.03 9.81 -4.72
N ALA A 338 18.09 9.19 -5.29
CA ALA A 338 19.09 8.46 -4.51
C ALA A 338 19.77 9.37 -3.47
N ALA A 339 20.18 10.56 -3.88
CA ALA A 339 20.80 11.54 -2.97
C ALA A 339 19.84 11.97 -1.85
N LYS A 340 18.56 12.12 -2.17
CA LYS A 340 17.51 12.47 -1.21
C LYS A 340 17.33 11.38 -0.15
N TYR A 341 17.14 10.13 -0.56
CA TYR A 341 16.98 8.99 0.35
C TYR A 341 18.20 8.80 1.25
N PHE A 342 19.40 8.81 0.67
CA PHE A 342 20.63 8.70 1.42
C PHE A 342 20.80 9.82 2.46
N THR A 343 20.63 11.08 2.05
CA THR A 343 20.80 12.23 2.93
C THR A 343 19.81 12.18 4.08
N HIS A 344 18.55 11.85 3.76
CA HIS A 344 17.48 11.74 4.74
C HIS A 344 17.79 10.67 5.79
N MET A 345 18.18 9.47 5.34
CA MET A 345 18.47 8.34 6.23
C MET A 345 19.66 8.62 7.15
N VAL A 346 20.77 9.12 6.59
CA VAL A 346 21.98 9.37 7.39
C VAL A 346 21.75 10.46 8.44
N LEU A 347 20.97 11.52 8.11
CA LEU A 347 20.60 12.55 9.10
C LEU A 347 19.70 11.98 10.21
N LYS A 348 18.81 11.05 9.87
CA LYS A 348 17.96 10.38 10.86
C LYS A 348 18.77 9.51 11.81
N LEU A 349 19.73 8.76 11.27
CA LEU A 349 20.68 7.97 12.06
C LEU A 349 21.58 8.87 12.93
N GLU A 350 22.04 10.01 12.41
CA GLU A 350 22.81 11.01 13.16
C GLU A 350 22.04 11.50 14.37
N ASP A 351 20.78 11.94 14.21
CA ASP A 351 19.95 12.38 15.32
C ASP A 351 19.70 11.27 16.34
N LYS A 352 19.43 10.04 15.89
CA LYS A 352 19.24 8.89 16.78
C LYS A 352 20.51 8.53 17.54
N CYS A 353 21.66 8.47 16.85
CA CYS A 353 22.96 8.19 17.45
C CYS A 353 23.32 9.25 18.49
N ARG A 354 23.12 10.52 18.18
CA ARG A 354 23.35 11.66 19.08
C ARG A 354 22.44 11.62 20.32
N ARG A 355 21.16 11.27 20.15
CA ARG A 355 20.22 11.10 21.26
C ARG A 355 20.63 9.96 22.18
N ILE A 356 21.04 8.82 21.64
CA ILE A 356 21.55 7.68 22.42
C ILE A 356 22.81 8.10 23.15
N GLY A 357 23.79 8.70 22.47
CA GLY A 357 25.02 9.20 23.06
C GLY A 357 24.78 10.15 24.23
N ARG A 358 23.86 11.13 24.09
CA ARG A 358 23.53 12.06 25.19
C ARG A 358 22.98 11.37 26.44
N ASN A 359 22.33 10.20 26.29
CA ASN A 359 21.73 9.45 27.38
C ASN A 359 22.72 8.44 28.03
N LEU A 360 23.88 8.17 27.41
CA LEU A 360 24.88 7.25 27.90
C LEU A 360 25.81 7.94 28.95
N THR A 361 25.24 8.52 30.00
CA THR A 361 25.94 9.18 31.07
C THR A 361 26.56 8.18 32.08
N LEU A 362 27.30 7.20 31.53
CA LEU A 362 27.89 6.10 32.28
C LEU A 362 29.35 6.41 32.62
N GLU A 363 29.62 6.70 33.92
CA GLU A 363 30.95 7.00 34.42
C GLU A 363 31.88 5.79 34.32
N ALA A 364 33.10 6.00 33.83
CA ALA A 364 34.11 4.96 33.61
C ALA A 364 34.51 4.18 34.89
N THR A 365 34.32 4.78 36.06
CA THR A 365 34.61 4.11 37.35
C THR A 365 33.67 2.92 37.59
N TYR A 366 32.40 3.07 37.21
CA TYR A 366 31.36 2.05 37.37
C TYR A 366 31.11 1.24 36.07
N SER A 367 31.39 1.84 34.93
CA SER A 367 31.16 1.23 33.62
C SER A 367 32.45 1.28 32.79
N LYS A 368 33.39 0.43 33.16
CA LYS A 368 34.74 0.40 32.60
C LYS A 368 34.71 0.08 31.10
N PRO A 369 35.28 0.92 30.23
CA PRO A 369 35.30 0.67 28.79
C PRO A 369 36.17 -0.57 28.47
N SER A 370 35.76 -1.32 27.43
CA SER A 370 36.55 -2.43 26.90
C SER A 370 37.79 -1.91 26.14
N ALA A 371 38.76 -2.80 25.92
CA ALA A 371 39.93 -2.48 25.11
C ALA A 371 39.54 -2.12 23.66
N GLU A 372 38.51 -2.78 23.11
CA GLU A 372 37.98 -2.47 21.77
C GLU A 372 37.43 -1.04 21.69
N LEU A 373 36.69 -0.60 22.71
CA LEU A 373 36.15 0.77 22.76
C LEU A 373 37.27 1.81 22.88
N ILE A 374 38.31 1.52 23.67
CA ILE A 374 39.48 2.39 23.77
C ILE A 374 40.20 2.49 22.43
N ASN A 375 40.37 1.37 21.74
CA ASN A 375 40.96 1.39 20.40
C ASN A 375 40.13 2.19 19.39
N LEU A 376 38.81 2.04 19.42
CA LEU A 376 37.90 2.86 18.60
C LEU A 376 38.04 4.34 18.92
N TRP A 377 38.09 4.70 20.20
CA TRP A 377 38.35 6.09 20.64
C TRP A 377 39.68 6.63 20.11
N ASN A 378 40.77 5.87 20.26
CA ASN A 378 42.09 6.26 19.73
C ASN A 378 42.06 6.49 18.23
N HIS A 379 41.38 5.62 17.49
CA HIS A 379 41.20 5.77 16.06
C HIS A 379 40.40 7.04 15.70
N GLN A 380 39.34 7.38 16.48
CA GLN A 380 38.59 8.62 16.32
C GLN A 380 39.43 9.86 16.61
N VAL A 381 40.36 9.79 17.59
CA VAL A 381 41.32 10.87 17.90
C VAL A 381 42.29 11.10 16.73
N GLU A 382 42.79 10.03 16.11
CA GLU A 382 43.65 10.12 14.95
C GLU A 382 42.95 10.72 13.72
N MET A 383 41.64 10.38 13.55
CA MET A 383 40.84 10.93 12.46
C MET A 383 40.54 12.42 12.60
N SER A 384 40.16 12.88 13.80
CA SER A 384 39.74 14.26 14.01
C SER A 384 39.84 14.71 15.45
N THR A 385 40.92 15.43 15.75
CA THR A 385 41.11 16.11 17.06
C THR A 385 40.00 17.11 17.38
N GLN A 386 39.36 17.72 16.37
CA GLN A 386 38.27 18.66 16.59
C GLN A 386 37.01 17.97 17.14
N TYR A 387 36.61 16.82 16.57
CA TYR A 387 35.43 16.09 17.03
C TYR A 387 35.64 15.49 18.42
N THR A 388 36.81 14.92 18.67
CA THR A 388 37.13 14.31 19.95
C THR A 388 37.27 15.35 21.06
N ALA A 389 37.97 16.48 20.84
CA ALA A 389 38.05 17.56 21.82
C ALA A 389 36.65 18.11 22.21
N ARG A 390 35.74 18.21 21.28
CA ARG A 390 34.35 18.60 21.57
C ARG A 390 33.62 17.53 22.38
N ALA A 391 33.80 16.26 22.04
CA ALA A 391 33.17 15.15 22.75
C ALA A 391 33.74 15.02 24.19
N GLU A 392 35.05 15.14 24.38
CA GLU A 392 35.69 15.16 25.69
C GLU A 392 35.16 16.27 26.61
N LEU A 393 35.00 17.46 26.08
CA LEU A 393 34.51 18.61 26.85
C LEU A 393 33.12 18.39 27.49
N ILE A 394 32.24 17.61 26.81
CA ILE A 394 30.87 17.36 27.28
C ILE A 394 30.66 15.95 27.84
N SER A 395 31.67 15.10 27.85
CA SER A 395 31.63 13.68 28.24
C SER A 395 32.79 13.29 29.13
N GLU A 396 33.28 14.23 30.00
CA GLU A 396 34.34 13.95 30.92
C GLU A 396 34.02 12.70 31.77
N HIS A 397 34.93 11.71 31.77
CA HIS A 397 34.76 10.42 32.40
C HIS A 397 33.64 9.50 31.86
N GLU A 398 33.03 9.81 30.70
CA GLU A 398 31.91 9.03 30.08
C GLU A 398 32.33 8.50 28.69
N PRO A 399 33.19 7.48 28.59
CA PRO A 399 33.83 7.06 27.34
C PRO A 399 32.85 6.56 26.28
N HIS A 400 31.80 5.82 26.68
CA HIS A 400 30.78 5.34 25.74
C HIS A 400 29.98 6.50 25.12
N ARG A 401 29.68 7.53 25.88
CA ARG A 401 29.06 8.75 25.42
C ARG A 401 29.95 9.50 24.43
N ALA A 402 31.24 9.67 24.79
CA ALA A 402 32.21 10.37 23.96
C ALA A 402 32.31 9.71 22.56
N VAL A 403 32.49 8.39 22.50
CA VAL A 403 32.55 7.63 21.26
C VAL A 403 31.29 7.81 20.41
N MET A 404 30.10 7.65 21.00
CA MET A 404 28.82 7.81 20.29
C MET A 404 28.59 9.22 19.73
N LEU A 405 29.06 10.27 20.44
CA LEU A 405 28.94 11.65 19.95
C LEU A 405 29.85 11.90 18.75
N VAL A 406 31.06 11.32 18.74
CA VAL A 406 31.95 11.37 17.57
C VAL A 406 31.37 10.59 16.41
N MET A 407 30.78 9.41 16.65
CA MET A 407 30.07 8.65 15.62
C MET A 407 28.95 9.48 14.95
N ALA A 408 28.18 10.24 15.76
CA ALA A 408 27.16 11.14 15.22
C ALA A 408 27.77 12.29 14.38
N ASP A 409 28.90 12.87 14.80
CA ASP A 409 29.61 13.88 14.00
C ASP A 409 30.18 13.27 12.69
N ARG A 410 30.64 12.01 12.69
CA ARG A 410 31.03 11.27 11.50
C ARG A 410 29.87 11.05 10.53
N LEU A 411 28.65 10.72 11.03
CA LEU A 411 27.45 10.62 10.18
C LEU A 411 27.11 11.98 9.52
N ASN A 412 27.26 13.09 10.24
CA ASN A 412 27.10 14.41 9.67
C ASN A 412 28.18 14.70 8.59
N ALA A 413 29.41 14.30 8.82
CA ALA A 413 30.49 14.36 7.83
C ALA A 413 30.20 13.52 6.60
N THR A 414 29.54 12.37 6.77
CA THR A 414 29.10 11.48 5.68
C THR A 414 28.11 12.18 4.75
N VAL A 415 27.14 12.91 5.30
CA VAL A 415 26.21 13.73 4.49
C VAL A 415 26.96 14.82 3.74
N ARG A 416 27.90 15.49 4.40
CA ARG A 416 28.71 16.57 3.83
C ARG A 416 29.85 16.12 2.93
N ARG A 417 30.09 14.81 2.84
CA ARG A 417 31.16 14.21 2.06
C ARG A 417 32.57 14.67 2.45
N ILE A 418 32.81 14.79 3.76
CA ILE A 418 34.14 15.09 4.29
C ILE A 418 34.94 13.78 4.35
N THR A 419 35.77 13.53 3.34
CA THR A 419 36.43 12.26 3.08
C THR A 419 37.24 11.69 4.24
N ASP A 420 37.90 12.52 5.00
CA ASP A 420 38.82 12.08 6.06
C ASP A 420 38.10 11.58 7.33
N THR A 421 36.81 11.90 7.47
CA THR A 421 36.04 11.60 8.71
C THR A 421 34.71 10.91 8.45
N MET A 422 34.24 10.87 7.22
CA MET A 422 32.96 10.22 6.88
C MET A 422 32.99 8.71 7.09
N TYR A 423 31.85 8.11 7.24
CA TYR A 423 31.66 6.67 7.05
C TYR A 423 31.59 6.37 5.57
N HIS A 424 32.33 5.37 5.12
CA HIS A 424 32.34 4.93 3.73
C HIS A 424 31.20 3.97 3.40
N SER A 425 30.69 3.26 4.40
CA SER A 425 29.57 2.32 4.29
C SER A 425 28.73 2.29 5.57
N ALA A 426 27.51 1.77 5.47
CA ALA A 426 26.68 1.47 6.64
C ALA A 426 27.31 0.36 7.50
N ASP A 427 28.05 -0.57 6.90
CA ASP A 427 28.71 -1.67 7.60
C ASP A 427 29.81 -1.14 8.53
N GLU A 428 30.60 -0.15 8.11
CA GLU A 428 31.60 0.50 8.96
C GLU A 428 30.95 1.16 10.20
N PHE A 429 29.81 1.83 10.03
CA PHE A 429 29.06 2.41 11.13
C PHE A 429 28.46 1.32 12.06
N LEU A 430 27.98 0.22 11.46
CA LEU A 430 27.45 -0.92 12.20
C LEU A 430 28.53 -1.61 13.04
N ASP A 431 29.73 -1.75 12.52
CA ASP A 431 30.87 -2.32 13.26
C ASP A 431 31.24 -1.45 14.48
N ASP A 432 31.28 -0.13 14.33
CA ASP A 432 31.50 0.79 15.44
C ASP A 432 30.37 0.66 16.50
N LEU A 433 29.10 0.54 16.10
CA LEU A 433 27.96 0.32 17.00
C LEU A 433 28.09 -1.01 17.77
N ARG A 434 28.53 -2.06 17.10
CA ARG A 434 28.76 -3.37 17.73
C ARG A 434 29.92 -3.34 18.74
N VAL A 435 30.97 -2.55 18.49
CA VAL A 435 32.05 -2.28 19.48
C VAL A 435 31.47 -1.62 20.75
N VAL A 436 30.65 -0.58 20.57
CA VAL A 436 29.97 0.10 21.69
C VAL A 436 29.08 -0.89 22.46
N GLN A 437 28.28 -1.69 21.74
CA GLN A 437 27.38 -2.69 22.33
C GLN A 437 28.13 -3.73 23.17
N ARG A 438 29.19 -4.33 22.61
CA ARG A 438 30.00 -5.33 23.31
C ARG A 438 30.65 -4.73 24.56
N SER A 439 31.16 -3.50 24.49
CA SER A 439 31.77 -2.80 25.65
C SER A 439 30.76 -2.55 26.76
N LEU A 440 29.55 -2.10 26.39
CA LEU A 440 28.45 -1.90 27.36
C LEU A 440 28.01 -3.22 28.00
N ALA A 441 27.90 -4.30 27.25
CA ALA A 441 27.54 -5.61 27.76
C ALA A 441 28.61 -6.16 28.68
N ALA A 442 29.90 -6.00 28.33
CA ALA A 442 31.04 -6.48 29.15
C ALA A 442 31.15 -5.75 30.50
N CYS A 443 30.78 -4.47 30.59
CA CYS A 443 30.76 -3.75 31.87
C CYS A 443 29.45 -3.91 32.67
N GLY A 444 28.54 -4.77 32.23
CA GLY A 444 27.24 -5.04 32.88
C GLY A 444 26.12 -4.05 32.54
N ALA A 445 26.35 -3.06 31.66
CA ALA A 445 25.33 -2.12 31.22
C ALA A 445 24.44 -2.73 30.10
N VAL A 446 23.97 -3.98 30.36
CA VAL A 446 23.25 -4.80 29.36
C VAL A 446 21.98 -4.13 28.81
N ARG A 447 21.25 -3.37 29.62
CA ARG A 447 20.04 -2.65 29.17
C ARG A 447 20.36 -1.52 28.19
N ALA A 448 21.51 -0.87 28.33
CA ALA A 448 21.98 0.11 27.35
C ALA A 448 22.45 -0.58 26.06
N ALA A 449 23.16 -1.71 26.19
CA ALA A 449 23.67 -2.50 25.09
C ALA A 449 22.53 -3.07 24.21
N TYR A 450 21.61 -3.80 24.84
CA TYR A 450 20.53 -4.52 24.13
C TYR A 450 19.19 -3.77 24.08
N GLY A 451 19.13 -2.57 24.60
CA GLY A 451 18.01 -1.62 24.48
C GLY A 451 18.25 -0.62 23.34
N PRO A 452 18.63 0.65 23.68
CA PRO A 452 18.75 1.71 22.68
C PRO A 452 19.84 1.47 21.63
N VAL A 453 20.98 0.86 21.99
CA VAL A 453 22.05 0.55 21.02
C VAL A 453 21.60 -0.56 20.07
N GLN A 454 20.93 -1.60 20.57
CA GLN A 454 20.35 -2.62 19.69
C GLN A 454 19.29 -2.04 18.75
N THR A 455 18.49 -1.09 19.21
CA THR A 455 17.47 -0.43 18.36
C THR A 455 18.10 0.26 17.14
N ILE A 456 19.18 1.02 17.32
CA ILE A 456 19.85 1.66 16.16
C ILE A 456 20.60 0.63 15.30
N ILE A 457 21.12 -0.46 15.87
CA ILE A 457 21.69 -1.57 15.10
C ILE A 457 20.63 -2.14 14.16
N TRP A 458 19.47 -2.51 14.65
CA TRP A 458 18.35 -2.99 13.82
C TRP A 458 17.91 -1.99 12.75
N GLN A 459 17.92 -0.67 13.07
CA GLN A 459 17.61 0.37 12.09
C GLN A 459 18.64 0.40 10.96
N VAL A 460 19.92 0.24 11.26
CA VAL A 460 20.99 0.19 10.24
C VAL A 460 20.92 -1.12 9.45
N GLU A 461 20.68 -2.24 10.09
CA GLU A 461 20.54 -3.54 9.42
C GLU A 461 19.35 -3.55 8.46
N SER A 462 18.19 -2.97 8.87
CA SER A 462 16.98 -2.92 8.03
C SER A 462 17.06 -1.91 6.89
N PHE A 463 17.66 -0.74 7.11
CA PHE A 463 17.56 0.41 6.19
C PHE A 463 18.88 0.85 5.57
N GLY A 464 20.02 0.40 6.10
CA GLY A 464 21.34 0.84 5.67
C GLY A 464 21.51 2.36 5.74
N PHE A 465 22.36 2.93 4.87
CA PHE A 465 22.38 4.35 4.58
C PHE A 465 21.49 4.74 3.39
N HIS A 466 20.97 3.74 2.68
CA HIS A 466 20.19 3.92 1.45
C HIS A 466 18.69 4.13 1.72
N MET A 467 18.19 3.89 2.91
CA MET A 467 16.78 3.94 3.33
C MET A 467 15.89 2.90 2.62
N VAL A 468 15.93 2.85 1.30
CA VAL A 468 15.25 1.88 0.43
C VAL A 468 16.16 1.46 -0.72
N GLU A 469 16.02 0.23 -1.20
CA GLU A 469 16.73 -0.26 -2.38
C GLU A 469 15.97 0.20 -3.63
N MET A 470 16.65 0.97 -4.50
CA MET A 470 16.06 1.46 -5.75
C MET A 470 16.11 0.37 -6.82
N GLU A 471 14.95 0.00 -7.35
CA GLU A 471 14.84 -1.02 -8.39
C GLU A 471 14.61 -0.38 -9.75
N PHE A 472 15.57 -0.52 -10.62
CA PHE A 472 15.53 0.02 -11.98
C PHE A 472 14.70 -0.90 -12.87
N ARG A 473 13.83 -0.34 -13.69
CA ARG A 473 13.03 -1.10 -14.65
C ARG A 473 12.96 -0.42 -16.00
N GLN A 474 13.11 -1.21 -17.08
CA GLN A 474 12.95 -0.74 -18.45
C GLN A 474 12.43 -1.87 -19.33
N HIS A 475 11.81 -1.50 -20.44
CA HIS A 475 11.24 -2.41 -21.43
C HIS A 475 12.30 -3.05 -22.33
N SER A 476 12.23 -4.37 -22.58
CA SER A 476 13.16 -5.15 -23.41
C SER A 476 13.38 -4.56 -24.82
N VAL A 477 12.31 -4.07 -25.47
CA VAL A 477 12.40 -3.43 -26.78
C VAL A 477 13.26 -2.17 -26.78
N VAL A 478 13.32 -1.44 -25.66
CA VAL A 478 14.16 -0.23 -25.53
C VAL A 478 15.64 -0.64 -25.53
N HIS A 479 16.00 -1.72 -24.82
CA HIS A 479 17.36 -2.25 -24.81
C HIS A 479 17.82 -2.72 -26.20
N ALA A 480 16.99 -3.52 -26.87
CA ALA A 480 17.29 -4.01 -28.21
C ALA A 480 17.49 -2.87 -29.23
N ARG A 481 16.65 -1.81 -29.15
CA ARG A 481 16.81 -0.62 -30.01
C ARG A 481 18.08 0.16 -29.68
N ALA A 482 18.41 0.30 -28.39
CA ALA A 482 19.63 1.00 -27.96
C ALA A 482 20.90 0.26 -28.43
N LEU A 483 20.95 -1.07 -28.29
CA LEU A 483 22.08 -1.88 -28.80
C LEU A 483 22.21 -1.75 -30.32
N LYS A 484 21.11 -1.85 -31.04
CA LYS A 484 21.12 -1.68 -32.49
C LYS A 484 21.71 -0.32 -32.90
N ASP A 485 21.24 0.75 -32.27
CA ASP A 485 21.73 2.11 -32.53
C ASP A 485 23.23 2.26 -32.21
N ILE A 486 23.71 1.69 -31.11
CA ILE A 486 25.13 1.69 -30.73
C ILE A 486 25.96 0.88 -31.73
N HIS A 487 25.49 -0.28 -32.18
CA HIS A 487 26.23 -1.12 -33.15
C HIS A 487 26.31 -0.45 -34.55
N GLU A 488 25.26 0.28 -34.94
CA GLU A 488 25.23 0.99 -36.22
C GLU A 488 26.06 2.28 -36.21
N ASN A 489 26.05 3.05 -35.11
CA ASN A 489 26.61 4.40 -35.06
C ASN A 489 27.85 4.52 -34.18
N GLY A 490 28.16 3.48 -33.38
CA GLY A 490 29.21 3.50 -32.33
C GLY A 490 28.79 4.28 -31.10
N ILE A 491 29.36 3.91 -29.92
CA ILE A 491 29.01 4.50 -28.62
C ILE A 491 29.23 6.03 -28.52
N HIS A 492 30.12 6.57 -29.34
CA HIS A 492 30.42 8.00 -29.43
C HIS A 492 29.80 8.69 -30.64
N GLY A 493 28.99 7.96 -31.43
CA GLY A 493 28.32 8.47 -32.63
C GLY A 493 27.11 9.35 -32.32
N ASP A 494 26.36 9.69 -33.37
CA ASP A 494 25.09 10.44 -33.21
C ASP A 494 23.93 9.49 -32.85
N LEU A 495 23.87 9.16 -31.57
CA LEU A 495 22.88 8.23 -31.00
C LEU A 495 21.51 8.91 -30.80
N GLN A 496 20.45 8.13 -30.93
CA GLN A 496 19.08 8.55 -30.60
C GLN A 496 18.99 9.01 -29.14
N PRO A 497 18.11 9.97 -28.82
CA PRO A 497 17.94 10.48 -27.44
C PRO A 497 17.66 9.39 -26.40
N MET A 498 16.84 8.39 -26.76
CA MET A 498 16.54 7.27 -25.86
C MET A 498 17.76 6.36 -25.64
N THR A 499 18.59 6.13 -26.65
CA THR A 499 19.83 5.36 -26.51
C THR A 499 20.81 6.04 -25.56
N ARG A 500 20.96 7.37 -25.69
CA ARG A 500 21.76 8.18 -24.75
C ARG A 500 21.24 8.08 -23.32
N GLU A 501 19.91 8.15 -23.13
CA GLU A 501 19.28 8.01 -21.81
C GLU A 501 19.52 6.62 -21.21
N VAL A 502 19.50 5.54 -22.00
CA VAL A 502 19.84 4.18 -21.55
C VAL A 502 21.29 4.10 -21.05
N ILE A 503 22.25 4.64 -21.83
CA ILE A 503 23.66 4.71 -21.44
C ILE A 503 23.83 5.52 -20.15
N ASP A 504 23.19 6.70 -20.05
CA ASP A 504 23.27 7.57 -18.89
C ASP A 504 22.60 6.96 -17.66
N THR A 505 21.62 6.05 -17.86
CA THR A 505 21.02 5.26 -16.79
C THR A 505 22.02 4.30 -16.17
N PHE A 506 22.76 3.51 -16.95
CA PHE A 506 23.80 2.63 -16.40
C PHE A 506 24.92 3.41 -15.71
N ARG A 507 25.31 4.56 -16.27
CA ARG A 507 26.25 5.49 -15.62
C ARG A 507 25.69 6.06 -14.31
N ALA A 508 24.38 6.31 -14.23
CA ALA A 508 23.74 6.74 -12.99
C ALA A 508 23.79 5.64 -11.94
N ILE A 509 23.45 4.40 -12.31
CA ILE A 509 23.52 3.24 -11.41
C ILE A 509 24.94 3.08 -10.87
N GLY A 510 25.97 3.06 -11.73
CA GLY A 510 27.38 2.96 -11.29
C GLY A 510 27.77 4.10 -10.34
N SER A 511 27.37 5.33 -10.63
CA SER A 511 27.63 6.47 -9.73
C SER A 511 26.90 6.38 -8.40
N ILE A 512 25.66 5.86 -8.37
CA ILE A 512 24.87 5.64 -7.16
C ILE A 512 25.54 4.56 -6.30
N GLN A 513 25.90 3.42 -6.89
CA GLN A 513 26.61 2.34 -6.20
C GLN A 513 27.92 2.80 -5.58
N LYS A 514 28.73 3.56 -6.33
CA LYS A 514 30.01 4.08 -5.86
C LYS A 514 29.86 5.11 -4.73
N ARG A 515 28.77 5.88 -4.73
CA ARG A 515 28.54 6.97 -3.75
C ARG A 515 27.77 6.52 -2.52
N TYR A 516 26.81 5.63 -2.66
CA TYR A 516 25.82 5.34 -1.63
C TYR A 516 25.78 3.85 -1.22
N GLY A 517 26.59 3.01 -1.89
CA GLY A 517 26.65 1.58 -1.66
C GLY A 517 25.89 0.76 -2.71
N LYS A 518 26.35 -0.45 -2.92
CA LYS A 518 25.85 -1.36 -3.97
C LYS A 518 24.35 -1.68 -3.77
N LYS A 519 23.91 -1.92 -2.52
CA LYS A 519 22.53 -2.26 -2.19
C LYS A 519 21.52 -1.22 -2.67
N MET A 520 21.92 0.05 -2.79
CA MET A 520 21.00 1.11 -3.20
C MET A 520 20.49 0.97 -4.64
N ALA A 521 21.25 0.35 -5.57
CA ALA A 521 20.91 0.33 -6.98
C ALA A 521 21.52 -0.88 -7.71
N HIS A 522 21.28 -2.10 -7.23
CA HIS A 522 21.81 -3.30 -7.88
C HIS A 522 20.76 -4.08 -8.66
N ARG A 523 19.46 -3.86 -8.44
CA ARG A 523 18.38 -4.58 -9.13
C ARG A 523 17.98 -3.89 -10.42
N TYR A 524 17.91 -4.68 -11.50
CA TYR A 524 17.50 -4.20 -12.83
C TYR A 524 16.44 -5.14 -13.43
N ILE A 525 15.20 -4.69 -13.52
CA ILE A 525 14.05 -5.45 -13.99
C ILE A 525 13.83 -5.20 -15.48
N ILE A 526 13.61 -6.26 -16.25
CA ILE A 526 13.28 -6.19 -17.67
C ILE A 526 11.81 -6.49 -17.88
N SER A 527 11.02 -5.49 -18.27
CA SER A 527 9.60 -5.72 -18.65
C SER A 527 9.52 -6.46 -19.98
N PHE A 528 8.53 -7.35 -20.12
CA PHE A 528 8.30 -8.18 -21.31
C PHE A 528 9.53 -9.01 -21.68
N THR A 529 10.06 -9.78 -20.73
CA THR A 529 11.15 -10.71 -20.98
C THR A 529 10.65 -11.95 -21.72
N LYS A 530 11.08 -12.13 -22.96
CA LYS A 530 10.67 -13.27 -23.81
C LYS A 530 11.82 -14.24 -24.14
N SER A 531 13.05 -13.89 -23.81
CA SER A 531 14.24 -14.72 -24.09
C SER A 531 15.41 -14.35 -23.19
N ALA A 532 16.34 -15.27 -23.01
CA ALA A 532 17.60 -15.00 -22.32
C ALA A 532 18.45 -13.91 -22.99
N GLN A 533 18.27 -13.66 -24.30
CA GLN A 533 18.96 -12.58 -24.99
C GLN A 533 18.62 -11.21 -24.39
N HIS A 534 17.38 -10.96 -23.95
CA HIS A 534 17.01 -9.70 -23.29
C HIS A 534 17.85 -9.45 -22.02
N VAL A 535 18.24 -10.51 -21.31
CA VAL A 535 19.12 -10.43 -20.14
C VAL A 535 20.57 -10.15 -20.57
N ALA A 536 21.05 -10.81 -21.61
CA ALA A 536 22.38 -10.55 -22.18
C ALA A 536 22.50 -9.11 -22.69
N ASP A 537 21.46 -8.57 -23.33
CA ASP A 537 21.41 -7.20 -23.84
C ASP A 537 21.64 -6.15 -22.72
N VAL A 538 21.08 -6.38 -21.54
CA VAL A 538 21.28 -5.48 -20.38
C VAL A 538 22.72 -5.50 -19.91
N PHE A 539 23.34 -6.67 -19.80
CA PHE A 539 24.76 -6.77 -19.41
C PHE A 539 25.68 -6.16 -20.47
N GLU A 540 25.40 -6.35 -21.75
CA GLU A 540 26.16 -5.73 -22.85
C GLU A 540 26.05 -4.19 -22.81
N LEU A 541 24.84 -3.63 -22.64
CA LEU A 541 24.61 -2.18 -22.49
C LEU A 541 25.34 -1.63 -21.27
N ALA A 542 25.33 -2.34 -20.14
CA ALA A 542 26.07 -1.94 -18.96
C ALA A 542 27.56 -1.83 -19.25
N HIS A 543 28.19 -2.86 -19.90
CA HIS A 543 29.60 -2.84 -20.26
C HIS A 543 29.92 -1.73 -21.27
N LEU A 544 29.14 -1.57 -22.33
CA LEU A 544 29.32 -0.53 -23.33
C LEU A 544 29.22 0.89 -22.75
N SER A 545 28.52 1.07 -21.63
CA SER A 545 28.33 2.38 -21.01
C SER A 545 29.57 2.92 -20.28
N PHE A 546 30.62 2.10 -20.05
CA PHE A 546 31.79 2.48 -19.29
C PHE A 546 33.09 2.21 -20.10
N ALA A 547 34.14 2.98 -19.81
CA ALA A 547 35.44 2.82 -20.41
C ALA A 547 36.32 1.76 -19.72
N HIS A 548 36.02 1.52 -18.42
CA HIS A 548 36.82 0.58 -17.61
C HIS A 548 35.89 -0.43 -16.94
N GLU A 549 36.27 -1.70 -16.90
CA GLU A 549 35.48 -2.79 -16.29
C GLU A 549 35.18 -2.55 -14.80
N GLU A 550 36.08 -1.93 -14.08
CA GLU A 550 35.94 -1.60 -12.64
C GLU A 550 34.84 -0.56 -12.33
N ASP A 551 34.41 0.18 -13.35
CA ASP A 551 33.33 1.17 -13.22
C ASP A 551 31.93 0.59 -13.56
N VAL A 552 31.91 -0.61 -14.19
CA VAL A 552 30.64 -1.29 -14.54
C VAL A 552 29.87 -1.67 -13.27
N PRO A 553 28.59 -1.26 -13.13
CA PRO A 553 27.82 -1.58 -11.94
C PRO A 553 27.58 -3.08 -11.80
N GLU A 554 27.53 -3.55 -10.55
CA GLU A 554 27.06 -4.90 -10.26
C GLU A 554 25.54 -4.93 -10.37
N LEU A 555 25.01 -5.82 -11.20
CA LEU A 555 23.57 -5.91 -11.46
C LEU A 555 23.03 -7.31 -11.19
N ASP A 556 21.90 -7.36 -10.50
CA ASP A 556 20.98 -8.49 -10.50
C ASP A 556 19.92 -8.19 -11.56
N VAL A 557 20.03 -8.84 -12.70
CA VAL A 557 19.12 -8.64 -13.83
C VAL A 557 17.95 -9.58 -13.69
N ILE A 558 16.74 -9.00 -13.53
CA ILE A 558 15.52 -9.69 -13.12
C ILE A 558 14.58 -9.79 -14.32
N PRO A 559 14.30 -10.99 -14.84
CA PRO A 559 13.28 -11.17 -15.87
C PRO A 559 11.90 -10.97 -15.29
N LEU A 560 11.03 -10.19 -15.95
CA LEU A 560 9.62 -10.05 -15.64
C LEU A 560 8.79 -10.78 -16.70
N PHE A 561 8.01 -11.76 -16.25
CA PHE A 561 7.05 -12.50 -17.06
C PHE A 561 5.65 -11.97 -16.77
N GLU A 562 4.99 -11.36 -17.75
CA GLU A 562 3.75 -10.62 -17.54
C GLU A 562 2.59 -10.99 -18.46
N GLN A 563 2.84 -11.59 -19.63
CA GLN A 563 1.80 -12.12 -20.52
C GLN A 563 1.59 -13.62 -20.28
N LEU A 564 0.45 -14.16 -20.73
CA LEU A 564 0.15 -15.58 -20.56
C LEU A 564 1.24 -16.48 -21.20
N GLU A 565 1.64 -16.15 -22.43
CA GLU A 565 2.71 -16.86 -23.14
C GLU A 565 4.06 -16.79 -22.42
N ASP A 566 4.37 -15.63 -21.81
CA ASP A 566 5.62 -15.44 -21.05
C ASP A 566 5.61 -16.31 -19.78
N LEU A 567 4.46 -16.40 -19.10
CA LEU A 567 4.26 -17.26 -17.94
C LEU A 567 4.36 -18.76 -18.29
N GLU A 568 3.85 -19.15 -19.47
CA GLU A 568 3.94 -20.53 -19.96
C GLU A 568 5.37 -20.91 -20.34
N GLY A 569 6.12 -20.01 -20.98
CA GLY A 569 7.50 -20.21 -21.44
C GLY A 569 8.59 -19.87 -20.42
N CYS A 570 8.26 -19.44 -19.19
CA CYS A 570 9.21 -18.89 -18.24
C CYS A 570 10.38 -19.82 -17.89
N VAL A 571 10.14 -21.12 -17.73
CA VAL A 571 11.20 -22.09 -17.39
C VAL A 571 12.21 -22.26 -18.51
N ASP A 572 11.77 -22.25 -19.78
CA ASP A 572 12.67 -22.35 -20.93
C ASP A 572 13.60 -21.12 -21.02
N VAL A 573 13.07 -19.95 -20.72
CA VAL A 573 13.88 -18.71 -20.66
C VAL A 573 14.90 -18.79 -19.52
N LEU A 574 14.50 -19.27 -18.35
CA LEU A 574 15.38 -19.42 -17.19
C LEU A 574 16.48 -20.47 -17.43
N ASP A 575 16.18 -21.60 -18.09
CA ASP A 575 17.18 -22.58 -18.50
C ASP A 575 18.21 -21.97 -19.45
N GLN A 576 17.77 -21.20 -20.44
CA GLN A 576 18.67 -20.50 -21.34
C GLN A 576 19.50 -19.43 -20.61
N MET A 577 18.94 -18.71 -19.64
CA MET A 577 19.68 -17.72 -18.83
C MET A 577 20.83 -18.37 -18.06
N LEU A 578 20.66 -19.58 -17.53
CA LEU A 578 21.75 -20.32 -16.86
C LEU A 578 22.92 -20.65 -17.79
N THR A 579 22.75 -20.66 -19.11
CA THR A 579 23.84 -20.87 -20.05
C THR A 579 24.72 -19.63 -20.29
N LEU A 580 24.23 -18.45 -19.88
CA LEU A 580 24.96 -17.18 -20.08
C LEU A 580 26.13 -17.05 -19.09
N PRO A 581 27.41 -16.84 -19.57
CA PRO A 581 28.57 -16.72 -18.69
C PRO A 581 28.43 -15.59 -17.65
N VAL A 582 27.77 -14.47 -18.01
CA VAL A 582 27.54 -13.33 -17.12
C VAL A 582 26.62 -13.68 -15.97
N VAL A 583 25.56 -14.48 -16.23
CA VAL A 583 24.64 -14.98 -15.22
C VAL A 583 25.36 -15.96 -14.30
N GLN A 584 26.15 -16.90 -14.83
CA GLN A 584 26.95 -17.83 -14.02
C GLN A 584 27.95 -17.09 -13.11
N LYS A 585 28.66 -16.07 -13.65
CA LYS A 585 29.55 -15.22 -12.86
C LYS A 585 28.79 -14.54 -11.70
N ARG A 586 27.59 -14.02 -11.98
CA ARG A 586 26.80 -13.33 -10.96
C ARG A 586 26.27 -14.29 -9.89
N LEU A 587 25.75 -15.45 -10.27
CA LEU A 587 25.30 -16.50 -9.35
C LEU A 587 26.40 -16.94 -8.38
N ALA A 588 27.67 -17.06 -8.86
CA ALA A 588 28.79 -17.37 -8.00
C ALA A 588 29.06 -16.27 -6.95
N GLN A 589 28.72 -15.01 -7.23
CA GLN A 589 28.89 -13.87 -6.31
C GLN A 589 27.75 -13.72 -5.30
N THR A 590 26.56 -14.24 -5.63
CA THR A 590 25.32 -14.07 -4.85
C THR A 590 24.89 -15.34 -4.12
N ASN A 591 25.80 -16.28 -3.88
CA ASN A 591 25.49 -17.59 -3.29
C ASN A 591 24.33 -18.30 -4.02
N ARG A 592 24.32 -18.22 -5.36
CA ARG A 592 23.31 -18.78 -6.27
C ARG A 592 21.92 -18.18 -6.15
N ARG A 593 21.79 -16.99 -5.51
CA ARG A 593 20.50 -16.27 -5.43
C ARG A 593 20.13 -15.70 -6.80
N MET A 594 18.90 -15.97 -7.24
CA MET A 594 18.30 -15.43 -8.45
C MET A 594 16.90 -14.91 -8.17
N GLU A 595 16.62 -13.71 -8.65
CA GLU A 595 15.32 -13.09 -8.53
C GLU A 595 14.55 -13.14 -9.86
N VAL A 596 13.26 -13.47 -9.80
CA VAL A 596 12.35 -13.53 -10.94
C VAL A 596 11.08 -12.77 -10.57
N MET A 597 10.60 -11.89 -11.46
CA MET A 597 9.38 -11.14 -11.24
C MET A 597 8.21 -11.70 -12.04
N LEU A 598 7.05 -11.78 -11.41
CA LEU A 598 5.79 -12.20 -12.02
C LEU A 598 4.80 -11.03 -12.09
N GLY A 599 4.25 -10.80 -13.28
CA GLY A 599 3.31 -9.72 -13.55
C GLY A 599 1.86 -10.19 -13.43
N TYR A 600 1.13 -9.61 -12.49
CA TYR A 600 -0.27 -9.95 -12.20
C TYR A 600 -1.28 -9.13 -13.01
N SER A 601 -0.95 -7.88 -13.29
CA SER A 601 -1.90 -6.92 -13.83
C SER A 601 -2.11 -7.09 -15.34
N ASP A 602 -1.03 -7.15 -16.09
CA ASP A 602 -1.10 -7.24 -17.55
C ASP A 602 -1.67 -8.61 -17.98
N SER A 603 -1.29 -9.70 -17.30
CA SER A 603 -1.88 -11.02 -17.53
C SER A 603 -3.41 -11.05 -17.27
N SER A 604 -3.87 -10.36 -16.23
CA SER A 604 -5.31 -10.28 -15.92
C SER A 604 -6.11 -9.49 -16.96
N LYS A 605 -5.53 -8.43 -17.52
CA LYS A 605 -6.16 -7.66 -18.61
C LYS A 605 -6.27 -8.49 -19.89
N ASP A 606 -5.22 -9.24 -20.23
CA ASP A 606 -5.13 -9.97 -21.49
C ASP A 606 -5.92 -11.29 -21.49
N ALA A 607 -5.85 -12.04 -20.37
CA ALA A 607 -6.42 -13.39 -20.29
C ALA A 607 -7.68 -13.51 -19.41
N GLY A 608 -8.04 -12.46 -18.69
CA GLY A 608 -9.10 -12.48 -17.69
C GLY A 608 -8.60 -12.87 -16.29
N PRO A 609 -9.39 -12.53 -15.24
CA PRO A 609 -8.93 -12.67 -13.85
C PRO A 609 -8.70 -14.14 -13.44
N THR A 610 -9.58 -15.06 -13.80
CA THR A 610 -9.47 -16.48 -13.45
C THR A 610 -8.25 -17.12 -14.10
N THR A 611 -8.07 -16.90 -15.40
CA THR A 611 -6.95 -17.43 -16.19
C THR A 611 -5.61 -16.90 -15.67
N ALA A 612 -5.50 -15.59 -15.44
CA ALA A 612 -4.29 -14.99 -14.94
C ALA A 612 -3.86 -15.58 -13.58
N MET A 613 -4.83 -15.79 -12.68
CA MET A 613 -4.58 -16.38 -11.37
C MET A 613 -4.02 -17.79 -11.42
N LEU A 614 -4.64 -18.63 -12.24
CA LEU A 614 -4.23 -20.04 -12.40
C LEU A 614 -2.89 -20.14 -13.14
N ALA A 615 -2.66 -19.32 -14.17
CA ALA A 615 -1.39 -19.27 -14.89
C ALA A 615 -0.23 -18.83 -13.98
N LEU A 616 -0.46 -17.83 -13.11
CA LEU A 616 0.53 -17.37 -12.14
C LEU A 616 0.85 -18.46 -11.10
N HIS A 617 -0.15 -19.14 -10.57
CA HIS A 617 0.06 -20.24 -9.62
C HIS A 617 0.88 -21.37 -10.26
N SER A 618 0.53 -21.78 -11.49
CA SER A 618 1.26 -22.79 -12.25
C SER A 618 2.70 -22.35 -12.56
N ALA A 619 2.92 -21.09 -12.97
CA ALA A 619 4.26 -20.55 -13.25
C ALA A 619 5.14 -20.58 -11.99
N GLN A 620 4.60 -20.13 -10.84
CA GLN A 620 5.30 -20.16 -9.56
C GLN A 620 5.74 -21.59 -9.18
N GLU A 621 4.82 -22.56 -9.29
CA GLU A 621 5.13 -23.96 -8.98
C GLU A 621 6.24 -24.52 -9.89
N ARG A 622 6.16 -24.22 -11.20
CA ARG A 622 7.18 -24.67 -12.18
C ARG A 622 8.54 -24.00 -11.95
N ILE A 623 8.55 -22.70 -11.65
CA ILE A 623 9.79 -21.97 -11.36
C ILE A 623 10.41 -22.45 -10.04
N ALA A 624 9.61 -22.74 -9.00
CA ALA A 624 10.10 -23.28 -7.74
C ALA A 624 10.74 -24.67 -7.93
N LYS A 625 10.09 -25.57 -8.68
CA LYS A 625 10.65 -26.89 -9.03
C LYS A 625 11.92 -26.78 -9.90
N TRP A 626 11.95 -25.82 -10.80
CA TRP A 626 13.14 -25.52 -11.61
C TRP A 626 14.31 -25.04 -10.75
N ALA A 627 14.05 -24.15 -9.79
CA ALA A 627 15.06 -23.63 -8.89
C ALA A 627 15.64 -24.72 -7.99
N GLU A 628 14.80 -25.59 -7.41
CA GLU A 628 15.22 -26.74 -6.62
C GLU A 628 16.13 -27.66 -7.45
N LYS A 629 15.73 -27.99 -8.69
CA LYS A 629 16.51 -28.84 -9.60
C LYS A 629 17.90 -28.27 -9.94
N ASN A 630 17.99 -26.96 -10.04
CA ASN A 630 19.21 -26.25 -10.45
C ASN A 630 20.01 -25.67 -9.26
N ASP A 631 19.65 -25.99 -8.02
CA ASP A 631 20.30 -25.49 -6.81
C ASP A 631 20.35 -23.94 -6.79
N ILE A 632 19.24 -23.29 -7.07
CA ILE A 632 19.06 -21.83 -7.07
C ILE A 632 18.32 -21.39 -5.81
N ASP A 633 18.89 -20.42 -5.09
CA ASP A 633 18.18 -19.67 -4.03
C ASP A 633 17.23 -18.68 -4.70
N LEU A 634 15.97 -19.13 -4.86
CA LEU A 634 14.97 -18.42 -5.63
C LEU A 634 14.29 -17.31 -4.81
N VAL A 635 14.23 -16.11 -5.38
CA VAL A 635 13.39 -15.03 -4.90
C VAL A 635 12.32 -14.72 -5.96
N LEU A 636 11.05 -14.91 -5.62
CA LEU A 636 9.94 -14.48 -6.46
C LEU A 636 9.45 -13.10 -6.02
N MET A 637 9.50 -12.15 -6.95
CA MET A 637 8.91 -10.83 -6.78
C MET A 637 7.50 -10.81 -7.34
N HIS A 638 6.53 -10.58 -6.46
CA HIS A 638 5.12 -10.50 -6.84
C HIS A 638 4.77 -9.07 -7.28
N GLY A 639 4.65 -8.88 -8.60
CA GLY A 639 4.04 -7.68 -9.20
C GLY A 639 2.56 -7.69 -8.88
N ARG A 640 2.17 -6.95 -7.88
CA ARG A 640 0.84 -6.98 -7.28
C ARG A 640 -0.27 -6.73 -8.30
N GLY A 641 -1.08 -7.73 -8.54
CA GLY A 641 -2.32 -7.70 -9.33
C GLY A 641 -3.38 -8.50 -8.60
N GLY A 642 -4.64 -8.38 -8.96
CA GLY A 642 -5.87 -8.96 -8.40
C GLY A 642 -5.84 -10.01 -7.27
N ALA A 643 -4.79 -10.82 -7.17
CA ALA A 643 -4.70 -11.95 -6.28
C ALA A 643 -3.99 -11.69 -4.94
N VAL A 644 -2.92 -10.90 -4.93
CA VAL A 644 -2.16 -10.68 -3.70
C VAL A 644 -2.61 -9.37 -3.05
N GLY A 645 -3.86 -9.37 -2.50
CA GLY A 645 -4.38 -8.27 -1.68
C GLY A 645 -4.86 -7.04 -2.44
N ARG A 646 -5.09 -7.09 -3.75
CA ARG A 646 -5.97 -6.14 -4.42
C ARG A 646 -7.38 -6.31 -3.90
N GLY A 647 -8.08 -5.20 -3.71
CA GLY A 647 -9.42 -5.23 -3.15
C GLY A 647 -9.47 -5.26 -1.62
N GLY A 648 -8.33 -5.28 -0.91
CA GLY A 648 -8.28 -5.25 0.55
C GLY A 648 -8.28 -6.63 1.21
N GLY A 649 -8.00 -7.70 0.46
CA GLY A 649 -7.78 -9.04 1.03
C GLY A 649 -6.56 -9.08 1.96
N PRO A 650 -6.57 -9.92 3.02
CA PRO A 650 -5.44 -10.04 3.95
C PRO A 650 -4.20 -10.59 3.22
N ALA A 651 -3.10 -9.85 3.27
CA ALA A 651 -1.85 -10.22 2.60
C ALA A 651 -1.28 -11.55 3.12
N ASN A 652 -1.40 -11.83 4.40
CA ASN A 652 -0.97 -13.08 5.04
C ASN A 652 -1.65 -14.32 4.45
N LYS A 653 -2.96 -14.29 4.20
CA LYS A 653 -3.67 -15.42 3.57
C LYS A 653 -3.19 -15.65 2.14
N ALA A 654 -2.88 -14.57 1.43
CA ALA A 654 -2.32 -14.67 0.08
C ALA A 654 -0.91 -15.29 0.08
N VAL A 655 -0.07 -14.99 1.07
CA VAL A 655 1.25 -15.63 1.24
C VAL A 655 1.10 -17.12 1.50
N LEU A 656 0.24 -17.50 2.45
CA LEU A 656 0.01 -18.92 2.80
C LEU A 656 -0.61 -19.76 1.66
N ALA A 657 -1.24 -19.11 0.71
CA ALA A 657 -1.84 -19.75 -0.47
C ALA A 657 -0.84 -20.00 -1.62
N GLN A 658 0.42 -19.60 -1.48
CA GLN A 658 1.43 -19.76 -2.54
C GLN A 658 1.90 -21.22 -2.65
N PRO A 659 2.35 -21.66 -3.85
CA PRO A 659 2.90 -23.01 -4.04
C PRO A 659 4.13 -23.25 -3.19
N LYS A 660 4.38 -24.54 -2.89
CA LYS A 660 5.59 -24.98 -2.19
C LYS A 660 6.86 -24.45 -2.86
N GLY A 661 7.80 -23.93 -2.05
CA GLY A 661 9.11 -23.44 -2.51
C GLY A 661 9.09 -22.10 -3.25
N SER A 662 7.91 -21.46 -3.39
CA SER A 662 7.80 -20.16 -4.07
C SER A 662 8.06 -18.95 -3.16
N VAL A 663 7.96 -19.12 -1.84
CA VAL A 663 8.22 -18.05 -0.85
C VAL A 663 9.54 -18.25 -0.12
N ASN A 664 9.87 -19.46 0.30
CA ASN A 664 11.17 -19.86 0.89
C ASN A 664 11.70 -18.89 1.97
N CYS A 665 10.87 -18.51 2.93
CA CYS A 665 11.14 -17.49 3.96
C CYS A 665 11.48 -16.09 3.45
N PHE A 666 11.40 -15.84 2.16
CA PHE A 666 11.60 -14.53 1.55
C PHE A 666 10.34 -14.12 0.78
N PHE A 667 9.68 -13.05 1.22
CA PHE A 667 8.51 -12.54 0.53
C PHE A 667 8.73 -11.12 0.01
N LYS A 668 8.69 -10.98 -1.30
CA LYS A 668 8.88 -9.71 -2.00
C LYS A 668 7.65 -9.35 -2.83
N LEU A 669 7.09 -8.16 -2.61
CA LEU A 669 5.94 -7.69 -3.38
C LEU A 669 6.01 -6.19 -3.62
N THR A 670 5.37 -5.74 -4.70
CA THR A 670 5.12 -4.31 -4.91
C THR A 670 3.96 -3.85 -4.03
N GLU A 671 4.20 -2.81 -3.22
CA GLU A 671 3.14 -2.08 -2.52
C GLU A 671 2.61 -0.99 -3.43
N GLN A 672 1.35 -1.13 -3.83
CA GLN A 672 0.66 -0.13 -4.64
C GLN A 672 0.30 1.08 -3.77
N GLY A 673 0.45 2.29 -4.32
CA GLY A 673 0.31 3.50 -3.55
C GLY A 673 -1.01 3.66 -2.80
N GLU A 674 -2.15 3.15 -3.35
CA GLU A 674 -3.48 3.21 -2.70
C GLU A 674 -3.54 2.52 -1.34
N VAL A 675 -2.70 1.53 -1.12
CA VAL A 675 -2.67 0.78 0.15
C VAL A 675 -1.54 1.23 1.06
N ILE A 676 -0.58 2.01 0.56
CA ILE A 676 0.59 2.43 1.35
C ILE A 676 0.14 3.20 2.59
N PHE A 677 -0.71 4.21 2.41
CA PHE A 677 -1.21 4.99 3.55
C PHE A 677 -2.06 4.14 4.50
N ALA A 678 -2.96 3.30 3.99
CA ALA A 678 -3.83 2.45 4.81
C ALA A 678 -3.06 1.39 5.61
N ARG A 679 -1.87 0.96 5.14
CA ARG A 679 -1.05 -0.06 5.79
C ARG A 679 0.08 0.50 6.63
N TYR A 680 0.69 1.60 6.19
CA TYR A 680 1.91 2.16 6.78
C TYR A 680 1.72 3.57 7.33
N GLY A 681 0.55 4.20 7.17
CA GLY A 681 0.28 5.56 7.64
C GLY A 681 0.06 5.67 9.14
N ASN A 682 -0.38 4.61 9.82
CA ASN A 682 -0.57 4.52 11.27
C ASN A 682 0.39 3.47 11.86
N ARG A 683 1.02 3.77 13.02
CA ARG A 683 2.03 2.91 13.66
C ARG A 683 1.47 1.52 14.04
N THR A 684 0.29 1.46 14.63
CA THR A 684 -0.33 0.19 15.07
C THR A 684 -0.72 -0.67 13.87
N LEU A 685 -1.28 -0.06 12.82
CA LEU A 685 -1.65 -0.78 11.60
C LEU A 685 -0.41 -1.27 10.85
N ALA A 686 0.65 -0.46 10.77
CA ALA A 686 1.91 -0.84 10.13
C ALA A 686 2.58 -2.00 10.87
N GLN A 687 2.64 -1.93 12.20
CA GLN A 687 3.15 -3.00 13.04
C GLN A 687 2.40 -4.31 12.76
N ARG A 688 1.06 -4.26 12.81
CA ARG A 688 0.22 -5.44 12.55
C ARG A 688 0.39 -6.00 11.14
N HIS A 689 0.46 -5.11 10.14
CA HIS A 689 0.64 -5.53 8.75
C HIS A 689 1.99 -6.24 8.53
N VAL A 690 3.08 -5.63 8.98
CA VAL A 690 4.43 -6.21 8.83
C VAL A 690 4.54 -7.53 9.59
N GLU A 691 4.05 -7.56 10.83
CA GLU A 691 4.07 -8.77 11.68
C GLU A 691 3.28 -9.92 11.04
N SER A 692 2.06 -9.64 10.52
CA SER A 692 1.23 -10.69 9.89
C SER A 692 1.81 -11.20 8.57
N VAL A 693 2.45 -10.35 7.78
CA VAL A 693 3.12 -10.79 6.55
C VAL A 693 4.37 -11.61 6.88
N ALA A 694 5.18 -11.17 7.85
CA ALA A 694 6.35 -11.91 8.31
C ALA A 694 5.97 -13.28 8.90
N ALA A 695 4.90 -13.34 9.70
CA ALA A 695 4.35 -14.59 10.24
C ALA A 695 3.94 -15.57 9.14
N ALA A 696 3.20 -15.09 8.15
CA ALA A 696 2.78 -15.91 7.02
C ALA A 696 3.96 -16.35 6.14
N THR A 697 4.96 -15.48 5.95
CA THR A 697 6.19 -15.79 5.21
C THR A 697 6.97 -16.91 5.89
N LEU A 698 7.08 -16.85 7.20
CA LEU A 698 7.74 -17.88 7.99
C LEU A 698 6.96 -19.20 7.96
N LEU A 699 5.62 -19.14 8.16
CA LEU A 699 4.75 -20.32 8.15
C LEU A 699 4.60 -20.99 6.78
N GLN A 700 4.80 -20.26 5.68
CA GLN A 700 4.73 -20.85 4.34
C GLN A 700 5.74 -22.00 4.15
N SER A 701 6.87 -21.94 4.86
CA SER A 701 7.90 -23.00 4.86
C SER A 701 7.65 -24.09 5.93
N ALA A 702 6.52 -24.05 6.67
CA ALA A 702 6.16 -25.10 7.61
C ALA A 702 5.78 -26.39 6.87
N PRO A 703 6.26 -27.56 7.30
CA PRO A 703 5.96 -28.84 6.65
C PRO A 703 4.46 -29.12 6.49
N SER A 704 3.65 -28.75 7.47
CA SER A 704 2.19 -28.91 7.42
C SER A 704 1.52 -28.04 6.35
N VAL A 705 1.99 -26.80 6.17
CA VAL A 705 1.46 -25.87 5.17
C VAL A 705 1.87 -26.29 3.76
N GLU A 706 3.15 -26.65 3.56
CA GLU A 706 3.64 -27.15 2.28
C GLU A 706 2.90 -28.42 1.84
N LYS A 707 2.69 -29.34 2.78
CA LYS A 707 1.94 -30.57 2.51
C LYS A 707 0.50 -30.26 2.09
N THR A 708 -0.20 -29.42 2.85
CA THR A 708 -1.59 -29.04 2.55
C THR A 708 -1.69 -28.40 1.17
N ASN A 709 -0.83 -27.44 0.85
CA ASN A 709 -0.84 -26.76 -0.46
C ASN A 709 -0.58 -27.74 -1.60
N THR A 710 0.37 -28.66 -1.44
CA THR A 710 0.70 -29.66 -2.48
C THR A 710 -0.45 -30.63 -2.71
N GLU A 711 -0.99 -31.25 -1.64
CA GLU A 711 -2.05 -32.26 -1.74
C GLU A 711 -3.35 -31.65 -2.29
N THR A 712 -3.72 -30.46 -1.84
CA THR A 712 -4.96 -29.83 -2.28
C THR A 712 -4.85 -29.28 -3.71
N THR A 713 -3.70 -28.79 -4.13
CA THR A 713 -3.46 -28.42 -5.52
C THR A 713 -3.62 -29.63 -6.43
N GLN A 714 -2.99 -30.76 -6.11
CA GLN A 714 -3.14 -32.00 -6.89
C GLN A 714 -4.60 -32.50 -6.95
N LYS A 715 -5.33 -32.37 -5.83
CA LYS A 715 -6.73 -32.83 -5.74
C LYS A 715 -7.69 -32.03 -6.61
N PHE A 716 -7.50 -30.71 -6.71
CA PHE A 716 -8.49 -29.83 -7.33
C PHE A 716 -8.03 -29.18 -8.64
N TRP A 717 -6.81 -29.47 -9.13
CA TRP A 717 -6.26 -28.84 -10.33
C TRP A 717 -7.08 -29.08 -11.59
N ASP A 718 -7.55 -30.31 -11.82
CA ASP A 718 -8.40 -30.63 -12.99
C ASP A 718 -9.72 -29.83 -13.01
N MET A 719 -10.28 -29.53 -11.83
CA MET A 719 -11.45 -28.67 -11.70
C MET A 719 -11.07 -27.23 -12.08
N ALA A 720 -9.94 -26.75 -11.59
CA ALA A 720 -9.46 -25.40 -11.88
C ALA A 720 -9.16 -25.19 -13.37
N GLU A 721 -8.58 -26.19 -14.05
CA GLU A 721 -8.37 -26.13 -15.51
C GLU A 721 -9.68 -26.05 -16.31
N LYS A 722 -10.72 -26.76 -15.88
CA LYS A 722 -12.04 -26.64 -16.50
C LYS A 722 -12.64 -25.25 -16.30
N LEU A 723 -12.55 -24.70 -15.09
CA LEU A 723 -12.97 -23.32 -14.82
C LEU A 723 -12.18 -22.32 -15.65
N ASN A 724 -10.86 -22.54 -15.79
CA ASN A 724 -9.99 -21.71 -16.61
C ASN A 724 -10.43 -21.66 -18.06
N ALA A 725 -10.60 -22.79 -18.70
CA ALA A 725 -10.95 -22.88 -20.13
C ALA A 725 -12.25 -22.09 -20.44
N VAL A 726 -13.30 -22.31 -19.64
CA VAL A 726 -14.59 -21.63 -19.83
C VAL A 726 -14.52 -20.15 -19.52
N SER A 727 -13.85 -19.79 -18.42
CA SER A 727 -13.72 -18.39 -18.01
C SER A 727 -12.92 -17.56 -19.03
N HIS A 728 -11.86 -18.14 -19.59
CA HIS A 728 -11.03 -17.52 -20.62
C HIS A 728 -11.81 -17.28 -21.90
N GLU A 729 -12.53 -18.30 -22.39
CA GLU A 729 -13.39 -18.18 -23.57
C GLU A 729 -14.45 -17.10 -23.38
N ARG A 730 -15.11 -17.07 -22.21
CA ARG A 730 -16.13 -16.07 -21.89
C ARG A 730 -15.56 -14.66 -21.84
N TYR A 731 -14.35 -14.50 -21.31
CA TYR A 731 -13.66 -13.21 -21.24
C TYR A 731 -13.29 -12.71 -22.63
N LEU A 732 -12.72 -13.57 -23.48
CA LEU A 732 -12.36 -13.23 -24.85
C LEU A 732 -13.60 -12.96 -25.72
N ASP A 733 -14.73 -13.64 -25.50
CA ASP A 733 -16.01 -13.35 -26.20
C ASP A 733 -16.45 -11.90 -25.94
N LEU A 734 -16.28 -11.38 -24.73
CA LEU A 734 -16.59 -9.99 -24.42
C LEU A 734 -15.62 -9.04 -25.14
N LEU A 735 -14.31 -9.26 -24.99
CA LEU A 735 -13.29 -8.34 -25.51
C LEU A 735 -13.25 -8.28 -27.03
N ASN A 736 -13.52 -9.41 -27.70
CA ASN A 736 -13.53 -9.52 -29.16
C ASN A 736 -14.87 -9.11 -29.80
N THR A 737 -15.86 -8.74 -28.99
CA THR A 737 -17.11 -8.19 -29.53
C THR A 737 -16.82 -6.87 -30.23
N GLU A 738 -17.36 -6.69 -31.45
CA GLU A 738 -17.21 -5.47 -32.23
C GLU A 738 -17.61 -4.23 -31.42
N ASP A 739 -16.82 -3.15 -31.49
CA ASP A 739 -17.00 -1.88 -30.75
C ASP A 739 -16.89 -1.98 -29.23
N PHE A 740 -16.35 -3.06 -28.67
CA PHE A 740 -16.15 -3.17 -27.22
C PHE A 740 -15.31 -2.02 -26.65
N THR A 741 -14.18 -1.67 -27.27
CA THR A 741 -13.28 -0.62 -26.76
C THR A 741 -13.92 0.78 -26.77
N PRO A 742 -14.58 1.24 -27.84
CA PRO A 742 -15.36 2.47 -27.83
C PRO A 742 -16.49 2.45 -26.78
N TRP A 743 -17.24 1.35 -26.71
CA TRP A 743 -18.30 1.20 -25.73
C TRP A 743 -17.77 1.28 -24.29
N PHE A 744 -16.69 0.57 -23.98
CA PHE A 744 -16.04 0.63 -22.65
C PHE A 744 -15.65 2.07 -22.29
N SER A 745 -15.10 2.83 -23.23
CA SER A 745 -14.78 4.26 -23.04
C SER A 745 -16.02 5.11 -22.78
N THR A 746 -17.19 4.70 -23.32
CA THR A 746 -18.46 5.41 -23.16
C THR A 746 -19.13 5.06 -21.82
N VAL A 747 -19.15 3.78 -21.42
CA VAL A 747 -19.82 3.34 -20.18
C VAL A 747 -18.97 3.47 -18.93
N THR A 748 -17.76 4.00 -19.02
CA THR A 748 -16.87 4.22 -17.87
C THR A 748 -16.18 5.59 -17.98
N PRO A 749 -15.64 6.16 -16.89
CA PRO A 749 -14.92 7.43 -16.95
C PRO A 749 -13.46 7.27 -17.42
N LEU A 750 -13.18 6.39 -18.40
CA LEU A 750 -11.83 6.09 -18.87
C LEU A 750 -11.08 7.33 -19.37
N THR A 751 -11.76 8.17 -20.13
CA THR A 751 -11.18 9.39 -20.68
C THR A 751 -10.84 10.38 -19.59
N GLU A 752 -11.72 10.57 -18.64
CA GLU A 752 -11.62 11.50 -17.52
C GLU A 752 -10.58 11.07 -16.50
N VAL A 753 -10.49 9.77 -16.22
CA VAL A 753 -9.42 9.17 -15.41
C VAL A 753 -8.04 9.49 -15.98
N GLY A 754 -7.90 9.49 -17.30
CA GLY A 754 -6.65 9.85 -17.97
C GLY A 754 -6.19 11.31 -17.77
N LEU A 755 -7.11 12.19 -17.36
CA LEU A 755 -6.84 13.61 -17.13
C LEU A 755 -6.43 13.93 -15.67
N LEU A 756 -6.62 12.99 -14.76
CA LEU A 756 -6.26 13.20 -13.35
C LEU A 756 -4.75 13.45 -13.19
N PRO A 757 -4.34 14.44 -12.38
CA PRO A 757 -2.93 14.71 -12.09
C PRO A 757 -2.40 13.80 -10.96
N ILE A 758 -2.50 12.46 -11.16
CA ILE A 758 -2.32 11.48 -10.08
C ILE A 758 -0.91 10.89 -9.98
N GLY A 759 0.01 11.22 -10.85
CA GLY A 759 1.36 10.66 -10.82
C GLY A 759 2.21 11.18 -11.96
N SER A 760 3.50 10.99 -11.84
CA SER A 760 4.45 11.40 -12.88
C SER A 760 4.30 10.57 -14.16
N ARG A 761 3.75 9.37 -14.08
CA ARG A 761 3.60 8.42 -15.18
C ARG A 761 2.43 8.77 -16.08
N PRO A 762 2.57 8.81 -17.43
CA PRO A 762 1.44 8.99 -18.34
C PRO A 762 0.41 7.87 -18.27
N ALA A 763 -0.87 8.20 -18.35
CA ALA A 763 -1.96 7.21 -18.31
C ALA A 763 -2.06 6.32 -19.57
N LYS A 764 -1.54 6.77 -20.71
CA LYS A 764 -1.60 6.06 -22.01
C LYS A 764 -0.19 5.76 -22.53
N ARG A 765 -0.03 4.63 -23.24
CA ARG A 765 1.21 4.27 -23.96
C ARG A 765 1.38 5.03 -25.29
N GLY A 766 0.33 5.71 -25.81
CA GLY A 766 0.30 6.45 -27.08
C GLY A 766 -0.73 7.57 -27.14
N LEU A 767 -0.83 8.27 -28.28
CA LEU A 767 -1.70 9.44 -28.50
C LEU A 767 -3.20 9.15 -28.64
N GLY A 768 -3.64 7.90 -28.62
CA GLY A 768 -5.04 7.49 -28.65
C GLY A 768 -5.18 6.00 -28.45
N ALA A 769 -6.01 5.55 -27.51
CA ALA A 769 -6.34 4.13 -27.37
C ALA A 769 -7.31 3.74 -28.51
N LYS A 770 -6.80 3.10 -29.53
CA LYS A 770 -7.59 2.49 -30.60
C LYS A 770 -7.88 1.01 -30.36
N SER A 771 -7.09 0.40 -29.49
CA SER A 771 -7.23 -0.99 -29.05
C SER A 771 -6.98 -1.12 -27.55
N LEU A 772 -7.38 -2.25 -26.95
CA LEU A 772 -7.07 -2.57 -25.55
C LEU A 772 -5.57 -2.69 -25.29
N ASP A 773 -4.77 -3.03 -26.31
CA ASP A 773 -3.29 -3.12 -26.18
C ASP A 773 -2.65 -1.76 -25.88
N ASP A 774 -3.26 -0.68 -26.33
CA ASP A 774 -2.81 0.69 -26.05
C ASP A 774 -3.12 1.14 -24.62
N LEU A 775 -4.05 0.46 -23.94
CA LEU A 775 -4.43 0.75 -22.56
C LEU A 775 -3.47 0.13 -21.56
N ARG A 776 -3.03 0.92 -20.61
CA ARG A 776 -2.39 0.39 -19.41
C ARG A 776 -3.41 -0.30 -18.52
N THR A 777 -2.97 -1.29 -17.77
CA THR A 777 -3.86 -2.09 -16.91
C THR A 777 -4.51 -1.25 -15.81
N ILE A 778 -3.79 -0.28 -15.22
CA ILE A 778 -4.35 0.56 -14.17
C ILE A 778 -5.57 1.35 -14.64
N PRO A 779 -5.56 2.12 -15.74
CA PRO A 779 -6.76 2.75 -16.28
C PRO A 779 -7.89 1.77 -16.60
N TRP A 780 -7.58 0.56 -17.09
CA TRP A 780 -8.56 -0.50 -17.32
C TRP A 780 -9.31 -0.88 -16.06
N ILE A 781 -8.58 -1.29 -15.01
CA ILE A 781 -9.19 -1.75 -13.76
C ILE A 781 -9.88 -0.57 -13.04
N PHE A 782 -9.23 0.59 -13.02
CA PHE A 782 -9.71 1.78 -12.33
C PHE A 782 -11.03 2.29 -12.89
N SER A 783 -11.20 2.28 -14.20
CA SER A 783 -12.44 2.72 -14.87
C SER A 783 -13.62 1.80 -14.52
N TRP A 784 -13.44 0.48 -14.49
CA TRP A 784 -14.45 -0.46 -14.02
C TRP A 784 -14.81 -0.30 -12.54
N SER A 785 -13.82 0.03 -11.71
CA SER A 785 -14.06 0.31 -10.30
C SER A 785 -14.87 1.59 -10.10
N GLN A 786 -14.57 2.64 -10.84
CA GLN A 786 -15.31 3.91 -10.84
C GLN A 786 -16.78 3.72 -11.22
N ALA A 787 -17.05 2.88 -12.21
CA ALA A 787 -18.41 2.54 -12.63
C ALA A 787 -19.14 1.56 -11.67
N ARG A 788 -18.54 1.22 -10.50
CA ARG A 788 -19.10 0.27 -9.52
C ARG A 788 -19.40 -1.12 -10.09
N ILE A 789 -18.69 -1.52 -11.17
CA ILE A 789 -18.83 -2.82 -11.83
C ILE A 789 -17.71 -3.78 -11.41
N ASN A 790 -16.48 -3.32 -11.29
CA ASN A 790 -15.30 -4.14 -10.94
C ASN A 790 -15.08 -5.36 -11.84
N LEU A 791 -15.46 -5.28 -13.14
CA LEU A 791 -15.45 -6.37 -14.11
C LEU A 791 -14.13 -7.15 -14.15
N ALA A 792 -13.01 -6.43 -14.10
CA ALA A 792 -11.66 -7.00 -14.18
C ALA A 792 -11.30 -7.97 -13.01
N ALA A 793 -12.15 -8.06 -11.98
CA ALA A 793 -11.90 -8.93 -10.83
C ALA A 793 -12.68 -10.25 -10.87
N TRP A 794 -13.74 -10.37 -11.66
CA TRP A 794 -14.67 -11.50 -11.55
C TRP A 794 -15.24 -12.02 -12.88
N TYR A 795 -15.10 -11.31 -14.00
CA TYR A 795 -15.77 -11.67 -15.26
C TYR A 795 -15.31 -13.04 -15.77
N GLY A 796 -16.28 -13.86 -16.15
CA GLY A 796 -16.08 -15.20 -16.68
C GLY A 796 -16.23 -16.33 -15.66
N LEU A 797 -16.08 -16.06 -14.35
CA LEU A 797 -16.19 -17.07 -13.30
C LEU A 797 -17.62 -17.62 -13.16
N GLY A 798 -18.64 -16.76 -13.25
CA GLY A 798 -20.04 -17.16 -13.13
C GLY A 798 -20.43 -18.19 -14.18
N THR A 799 -20.11 -17.92 -15.43
CA THR A 799 -20.33 -18.84 -16.55
C THR A 799 -19.53 -20.14 -16.37
N ALA A 800 -18.29 -20.06 -15.90
CA ALA A 800 -17.46 -21.24 -15.67
C ALA A 800 -18.03 -22.15 -14.58
N CYS A 801 -18.50 -21.59 -13.47
CA CYS A 801 -19.14 -22.35 -12.40
C CYS A 801 -20.47 -22.97 -12.84
N GLU A 802 -21.28 -22.24 -13.61
CA GLU A 802 -22.57 -22.74 -14.14
C GLU A 802 -22.35 -23.93 -15.10
N GLN A 803 -21.34 -23.87 -15.96
CA GLN A 803 -21.00 -24.98 -16.85
C GLN A 803 -20.39 -26.17 -16.12
N LEU A 804 -19.59 -25.95 -15.09
CA LEU A 804 -19.07 -27.04 -14.26
C LEU A 804 -20.23 -27.77 -13.53
N GLY A 805 -21.20 -27.02 -13.00
CA GLY A 805 -22.42 -27.54 -12.38
C GLY A 805 -22.24 -28.33 -11.08
N ASP A 806 -21.02 -28.46 -10.56
CA ASP A 806 -20.67 -29.22 -9.36
C ASP A 806 -20.38 -28.32 -8.15
N LEU A 807 -21.47 -27.88 -7.48
CA LEU A 807 -21.38 -27.01 -6.31
C LEU A 807 -20.67 -27.70 -5.14
N ASP A 808 -20.81 -29.00 -4.98
CA ASP A 808 -20.21 -29.72 -3.85
C ASP A 808 -18.68 -29.78 -4.02
N GLN A 809 -18.17 -29.99 -5.24
CA GLN A 809 -16.75 -29.95 -5.54
C GLN A 809 -16.18 -28.52 -5.32
N LEU A 810 -16.90 -27.47 -5.75
CA LEU A 810 -16.50 -26.07 -5.54
C LEU A 810 -16.45 -25.69 -4.05
N LYS A 811 -17.43 -26.14 -3.25
CA LYS A 811 -17.43 -25.97 -1.80
C LYS A 811 -16.27 -26.70 -1.12
N ALA A 812 -16.00 -27.93 -1.52
CA ALA A 812 -14.87 -28.71 -1.00
C ALA A 812 -13.53 -27.99 -1.31
N ALA A 813 -13.35 -27.51 -2.54
CA ALA A 813 -12.18 -26.74 -2.92
C ALA A 813 -12.04 -25.43 -2.12
N TYR A 814 -13.14 -24.71 -1.88
CA TYR A 814 -13.14 -23.51 -1.06
C TYR A 814 -12.75 -23.80 0.41
N GLN A 815 -13.17 -24.94 0.95
CA GLN A 815 -12.88 -25.32 2.34
C GLN A 815 -11.45 -25.83 2.52
N GLU A 816 -10.96 -26.63 1.59
CA GLU A 816 -9.71 -27.37 1.75
C GLU A 816 -8.50 -26.70 1.08
N TRP A 817 -8.67 -26.03 -0.07
CA TRP A 817 -7.58 -25.51 -0.88
C TRP A 817 -7.33 -24.00 -0.62
N PRO A 818 -6.24 -23.62 0.08
CA PRO A 818 -5.97 -22.24 0.46
C PRO A 818 -5.93 -21.26 -0.74
N PHE A 819 -5.38 -21.70 -1.87
CA PHE A 819 -5.35 -20.90 -3.10
C PHE A 819 -6.77 -20.58 -3.61
N PHE A 820 -7.63 -21.59 -3.77
CA PHE A 820 -8.98 -21.40 -4.28
C PHE A 820 -9.83 -20.57 -3.30
N ARG A 821 -9.66 -20.78 -2.00
CA ARG A 821 -10.30 -19.96 -0.96
C ARG A 821 -9.92 -18.48 -1.11
N THR A 822 -8.62 -18.19 -1.23
CA THR A 822 -8.13 -16.82 -1.38
C THR A 822 -8.65 -16.18 -2.67
N PHE A 823 -8.72 -16.95 -3.76
CA PHE A 823 -9.25 -16.52 -5.03
C PHE A 823 -10.74 -16.14 -4.94
N ILE A 824 -11.59 -17.00 -4.41
CA ILE A 824 -13.03 -16.73 -4.21
C ILE A 824 -13.25 -15.57 -3.22
N ASP A 825 -12.48 -15.52 -2.15
CA ASP A 825 -12.51 -14.45 -1.14
C ASP A 825 -12.24 -13.07 -1.75
N ASN A 826 -11.30 -12.95 -2.70
CA ASN A 826 -10.99 -11.70 -3.40
C ASN A 826 -12.12 -11.30 -4.36
N ILE A 827 -12.74 -12.29 -5.03
CA ILE A 827 -13.89 -12.03 -5.90
C ILE A 827 -15.10 -11.59 -5.07
N GLU A 828 -15.39 -12.26 -3.95
CA GLU A 828 -16.46 -11.86 -3.01
C GLU A 828 -16.28 -10.40 -2.56
N MET A 829 -15.06 -10.01 -2.22
CA MET A 829 -14.72 -8.63 -1.88
C MET A 829 -15.06 -7.65 -3.02
N SER A 830 -14.70 -8.00 -4.24
CA SER A 830 -14.95 -7.15 -5.42
C SER A 830 -16.45 -7.04 -5.71
N ILE A 831 -17.19 -8.14 -5.55
CA ILE A 831 -18.66 -8.16 -5.64
C ILE A 831 -19.30 -7.32 -4.54
N ALA A 832 -18.78 -7.35 -3.32
CA ALA A 832 -19.30 -6.53 -2.22
C ALA A 832 -19.17 -5.02 -2.47
N LYS A 833 -18.20 -4.60 -3.28
CA LYS A 833 -17.99 -3.20 -3.70
C LYS A 833 -18.75 -2.82 -4.98
N THR A 834 -19.37 -3.78 -5.64
CA THR A 834 -20.20 -3.59 -6.83
C THR A 834 -21.60 -3.14 -6.40
N ASP A 835 -22.16 -2.13 -7.05
CA ASP A 835 -23.56 -1.73 -6.88
C ASP A 835 -24.31 -1.88 -8.20
N GLN A 836 -25.30 -2.76 -8.24
CA GLN A 836 -26.03 -3.10 -9.47
C GLN A 836 -26.87 -1.94 -10.02
N ARG A 837 -27.39 -1.06 -9.15
CA ARG A 837 -28.19 0.11 -9.54
C ARG A 837 -27.30 1.13 -10.26
N ILE A 838 -26.17 1.46 -9.63
CA ILE A 838 -25.19 2.38 -10.19
C ILE A 838 -24.57 1.78 -11.45
N ALA A 839 -24.23 0.49 -11.45
CA ALA A 839 -23.72 -0.21 -12.64
C ALA A 839 -24.69 -0.08 -13.82
N LYS A 840 -25.99 -0.26 -13.61
CA LYS A 840 -27.02 -0.06 -14.67
C LYS A 840 -26.99 1.37 -15.20
N MET A 841 -26.91 2.40 -14.35
CA MET A 841 -26.81 3.80 -14.80
C MET A 841 -25.61 4.06 -15.70
N TYR A 842 -24.44 3.47 -15.38
CA TYR A 842 -23.25 3.57 -16.23
C TYR A 842 -23.40 2.80 -17.54
N LEU A 843 -23.93 1.58 -17.51
CA LEU A 843 -24.16 0.76 -18.70
C LEU A 843 -25.16 1.41 -19.68
N HIS A 844 -26.09 2.22 -19.18
CA HIS A 844 -27.05 3.02 -19.99
C HIS A 844 -26.47 4.34 -20.55
N LEU A 845 -25.15 4.60 -20.35
CA LEU A 845 -24.45 5.66 -21.06
C LEU A 845 -24.08 5.26 -22.50
N GLY A 846 -24.05 3.97 -22.80
CA GLY A 846 -23.69 3.44 -24.13
C GLY A 846 -24.87 2.85 -24.89
N ASP A 847 -24.78 2.83 -26.21
CA ASP A 847 -25.84 2.40 -27.11
C ASP A 847 -25.88 0.87 -27.35
N ARG A 848 -24.84 0.13 -26.93
CA ARG A 848 -24.71 -1.32 -27.14
C ARG A 848 -25.32 -2.08 -25.96
N GLN A 849 -26.65 -2.26 -26.02
CA GLN A 849 -27.41 -3.01 -25.02
C GLN A 849 -26.95 -4.48 -24.90
N ASP A 850 -26.55 -5.11 -26.01
CA ASP A 850 -26.02 -6.47 -26.01
C ASP A 850 -24.76 -6.63 -25.16
N LEU A 851 -23.84 -5.66 -25.20
CA LEU A 851 -22.66 -5.65 -24.33
C LEU A 851 -23.03 -5.40 -22.87
N SER A 852 -23.96 -4.48 -22.62
CA SER A 852 -24.48 -4.18 -21.28
C SER A 852 -25.13 -5.42 -20.65
N GLU A 853 -25.95 -6.16 -21.40
CA GLU A 853 -26.58 -7.40 -20.96
C GLU A 853 -25.55 -8.50 -20.68
N LYS A 854 -24.53 -8.67 -21.56
CA LYS A 854 -23.42 -9.63 -21.31
C LYS A 854 -22.75 -9.37 -19.98
N VAL A 855 -22.42 -8.11 -19.68
CA VAL A 855 -21.75 -7.72 -18.43
C VAL A 855 -22.67 -7.92 -17.22
N PHE A 856 -23.92 -7.47 -17.31
CA PHE A 856 -24.84 -7.53 -16.19
C PHE A 856 -25.26 -8.99 -15.86
N THR A 857 -25.51 -9.81 -16.86
CA THR A 857 -25.84 -11.22 -16.68
C THR A 857 -24.69 -11.98 -16.02
N GLU A 858 -23.46 -11.77 -16.48
CA GLU A 858 -22.28 -12.39 -15.90
C GLU A 858 -22.04 -11.93 -14.44
N MET A 859 -22.32 -10.65 -14.12
CA MET A 859 -22.26 -10.11 -12.77
C MET A 859 -23.21 -10.85 -11.82
N GLN A 860 -24.48 -11.02 -12.23
CA GLN A 860 -25.48 -11.75 -11.46
C GLN A 860 -25.10 -13.22 -11.28
N LEU A 861 -24.64 -13.86 -12.34
CA LEU A 861 -24.25 -15.25 -12.32
C LEU A 861 -23.06 -15.48 -11.41
N THR A 862 -22.04 -14.63 -11.51
CA THR A 862 -20.86 -14.70 -10.62
C THR A 862 -21.26 -14.51 -9.16
N ARG A 863 -22.10 -13.50 -8.87
CA ARG A 863 -22.62 -13.27 -7.52
C ARG A 863 -23.36 -14.51 -6.97
N LYS A 864 -24.26 -15.10 -7.75
CA LYS A 864 -25.00 -16.31 -7.38
C LYS A 864 -24.05 -17.44 -6.99
N TRP A 865 -23.07 -17.73 -7.82
CA TRP A 865 -22.15 -18.83 -7.58
C TRP A 865 -21.19 -18.56 -6.43
N VAL A 866 -20.63 -17.37 -6.33
CA VAL A 866 -19.73 -17.02 -5.21
C VAL A 866 -20.44 -17.15 -3.87
N LEU A 867 -21.66 -16.63 -3.73
CA LEU A 867 -22.46 -16.77 -2.50
C LEU A 867 -22.80 -18.24 -2.22
N ALA A 868 -23.13 -19.02 -3.24
CA ALA A 868 -23.42 -20.46 -3.06
C ALA A 868 -22.15 -21.24 -2.60
N ILE A 869 -20.97 -20.92 -3.15
CA ILE A 869 -19.68 -21.53 -2.78
C ILE A 869 -19.30 -21.17 -1.35
N VAL A 870 -19.36 -19.90 -1.03
CA VAL A 870 -19.05 -19.38 0.31
C VAL A 870 -20.08 -19.84 1.34
N GLY A 871 -21.36 -20.03 0.94
CA GLY A 871 -22.46 -20.44 1.79
C GLY A 871 -23.08 -19.27 2.57
N ASP A 872 -23.01 -18.08 2.03
CA ASP A 872 -23.57 -16.84 2.59
C ASP A 872 -24.78 -16.37 1.78
N GLU A 873 -25.69 -15.62 2.41
CA GLU A 873 -26.85 -15.01 1.75
C GLU A 873 -26.50 -13.69 1.07
N TRP A 874 -25.49 -12.98 1.58
CA TRP A 874 -24.97 -11.72 1.03
C TRP A 874 -23.43 -11.64 1.15
N PRO A 875 -22.77 -10.82 0.33
CA PRO A 875 -21.31 -10.74 0.33
C PRO A 875 -20.75 -10.28 1.68
N LEU A 876 -19.67 -10.91 2.13
CA LEU A 876 -18.94 -10.62 3.37
C LEU A 876 -19.74 -10.83 4.68
N GLN A 877 -20.81 -11.63 4.66
CA GLN A 877 -21.63 -11.91 5.84
C GLN A 877 -20.78 -12.51 6.97
N ARG A 878 -19.89 -13.45 6.66
CA ARG A 878 -18.99 -14.07 7.64
C ARG A 878 -17.80 -13.20 8.04
N ARG A 879 -17.44 -12.20 7.21
CA ARG A 879 -16.33 -11.29 7.43
C ARG A 879 -16.83 -9.98 8.00
N ARG A 880 -17.33 -10.04 9.25
CA ARG A 880 -18.05 -8.91 9.89
C ARG A 880 -17.31 -7.58 9.82
N VAL A 881 -16.02 -7.53 10.16
CA VAL A 881 -15.22 -6.28 10.15
C VAL A 881 -15.18 -5.67 8.75
N LEU A 882 -14.92 -6.50 7.74
CA LEU A 882 -14.82 -6.06 6.37
C LEU A 882 -16.18 -5.69 5.76
N GLY A 883 -17.21 -6.50 6.07
CA GLY A 883 -18.59 -6.20 5.68
C GLY A 883 -19.12 -4.92 6.30
N CYS A 884 -18.77 -4.64 7.56
CA CYS A 884 -19.08 -3.37 8.22
C CYS A 884 -18.40 -2.19 7.52
N ALA A 885 -17.13 -2.32 7.19
CA ALA A 885 -16.37 -1.30 6.49
C ALA A 885 -17.00 -0.92 5.13
N VAL A 886 -17.42 -1.90 4.35
CA VAL A 886 -18.11 -1.66 3.06
C VAL A 886 -19.48 -1.00 3.28
N ARG A 887 -20.27 -1.47 4.24
CA ARG A 887 -21.61 -0.90 4.53
C ARG A 887 -21.55 0.55 5.00
N VAL A 888 -20.59 0.89 5.84
CA VAL A 888 -20.36 2.28 6.29
C VAL A 888 -20.08 3.21 5.12
N ARG A 889 -19.36 2.73 4.12
CA ARG A 889 -18.89 3.55 2.99
C ARG A 889 -19.92 3.72 1.89
N ASN A 890 -20.75 2.70 1.64
CA ASN A 890 -21.68 2.69 0.50
C ASN A 890 -22.54 3.95 0.39
N PRO A 891 -23.24 4.45 1.44
CA PRO A 891 -24.08 5.63 1.31
C PRO A 891 -23.36 6.87 0.78
N TYR A 892 -22.10 7.03 1.13
CA TYR A 892 -21.29 8.18 0.70
C TYR A 892 -20.71 8.00 -0.71
N VAL A 893 -20.26 6.77 -1.01
CA VAL A 893 -19.72 6.45 -2.33
C VAL A 893 -20.81 6.45 -3.39
N ASP A 894 -22.02 6.02 -3.05
CA ASP A 894 -23.15 5.97 -3.97
C ASP A 894 -23.58 7.37 -4.39
N ALA A 895 -23.70 8.33 -3.45
CA ALA A 895 -23.98 9.73 -3.77
C ALA A 895 -22.93 10.34 -4.73
N LEU A 896 -21.64 10.04 -4.51
CA LEU A 896 -20.57 10.48 -5.41
C LEU A 896 -20.64 9.81 -6.79
N SER A 897 -20.97 8.53 -6.85
CA SER A 897 -21.11 7.78 -8.11
C SER A 897 -22.32 8.26 -8.92
N ILE A 898 -23.44 8.58 -8.27
CA ILE A 898 -24.61 9.17 -8.92
C ILE A 898 -24.26 10.54 -9.51
N ALA A 899 -23.61 11.42 -8.73
CA ALA A 899 -23.16 12.72 -9.23
C ALA A 899 -22.20 12.56 -10.42
N GLN A 900 -21.31 11.56 -10.40
CA GLN A 900 -20.35 11.29 -11.48
C GLN A 900 -21.06 10.84 -12.76
N VAL A 901 -21.94 9.83 -12.69
CA VAL A 901 -22.60 9.29 -13.88
C VAL A 901 -23.56 10.31 -14.50
N ARG A 902 -24.20 11.16 -13.68
CA ARG A 902 -25.04 12.26 -14.17
C ARG A 902 -24.20 13.32 -14.91
N ALA A 903 -23.08 13.74 -14.32
CA ALA A 903 -22.15 14.69 -14.97
C ALA A 903 -21.56 14.13 -16.28
N LEU A 904 -21.20 12.83 -16.30
CA LEU A 904 -20.74 12.16 -17.51
C LEU A 904 -21.80 12.16 -18.60
N ARG A 905 -23.06 11.88 -18.24
CA ARG A 905 -24.19 11.91 -19.19
C ARG A 905 -24.34 13.29 -19.82
N GLU A 906 -24.36 14.33 -19.01
CA GLU A 906 -24.50 15.72 -19.51
C GLU A 906 -23.37 16.10 -20.47
N VAL A 907 -22.13 15.77 -20.14
CA VAL A 907 -20.97 16.06 -21.02
C VAL A 907 -21.06 15.29 -22.33
N ARG A 908 -21.49 14.01 -22.30
CA ARG A 908 -21.50 13.15 -23.50
C ARG A 908 -22.68 13.43 -24.44
N MET A 909 -23.85 13.73 -23.86
CA MET A 909 -25.05 14.03 -24.65
C MET A 909 -24.98 15.41 -25.29
N ASN A 910 -24.31 16.37 -24.67
CA ASN A 910 -24.26 17.78 -25.12
C ASN A 910 -22.87 18.19 -25.59
N GLN A 911 -22.00 17.26 -25.98
CA GLN A 911 -20.58 17.49 -26.26
C GLN A 911 -20.33 18.60 -27.31
N ASP A 912 -21.16 18.67 -28.34
CA ASP A 912 -21.02 19.61 -29.46
C ASP A 912 -21.72 20.95 -29.22
N GLU A 913 -22.65 21.03 -28.27
CA GLU A 913 -23.46 22.23 -27.99
C GLU A 913 -23.02 22.93 -26.70
N MET A 914 -22.24 22.27 -25.83
CA MET A 914 -21.84 22.79 -24.53
C MET A 914 -20.69 23.81 -24.65
N ALA A 915 -20.84 24.99 -24.02
CA ALA A 915 -19.78 25.98 -23.95
C ALA A 915 -18.55 25.42 -23.19
N GLU A 916 -17.36 25.75 -23.68
CA GLU A 916 -16.09 25.25 -23.09
C GLU A 916 -15.94 25.55 -21.60
N GLU A 917 -16.45 26.69 -21.12
CA GLU A 917 -16.45 27.06 -19.69
C GLU A 917 -17.31 26.07 -18.89
N LYS A 918 -18.51 25.77 -19.33
CA LYS A 918 -19.42 24.84 -18.68
C LYS A 918 -18.88 23.40 -18.73
N LYS A 919 -18.23 23.02 -19.84
CA LYS A 919 -17.54 21.73 -19.98
C LYS A 919 -16.40 21.59 -18.97
N ALA A 920 -15.62 22.67 -18.75
CA ALA A 920 -14.55 22.69 -17.76
C ALA A 920 -15.10 22.55 -16.32
N GLU A 921 -16.25 23.17 -16.02
CA GLU A 921 -16.91 23.01 -14.71
C GLU A 921 -17.40 21.58 -14.47
N TYR A 922 -18.07 20.95 -15.45
CA TYR A 922 -18.44 19.54 -15.35
C TYR A 922 -17.23 18.63 -15.24
N MET A 923 -16.17 18.90 -15.98
CA MET A 923 -14.93 18.14 -15.88
C MET A 923 -14.31 18.24 -14.48
N SER A 924 -14.32 19.42 -13.88
CA SER A 924 -13.88 19.62 -12.48
C SER A 924 -14.73 18.80 -11.49
N LEU A 925 -16.06 18.75 -11.69
CA LEU A 925 -16.97 17.93 -10.91
C LEU A 925 -16.64 16.43 -11.05
N ILE A 926 -16.51 15.95 -12.29
CA ILE A 926 -16.19 14.55 -12.57
C ILE A 926 -14.85 14.16 -11.94
N LEU A 927 -13.80 14.96 -12.07
CA LEU A 927 -12.50 14.67 -11.48
C LEU A 927 -12.57 14.65 -9.94
N SER A 928 -13.39 15.52 -9.33
CA SER A 928 -13.63 15.53 -7.88
C SER A 928 -14.36 14.26 -7.42
N THR A 929 -15.37 13.81 -8.17
CA THR A 929 -16.09 12.57 -7.87
C THR A 929 -15.19 11.34 -8.06
N VAL A 930 -14.34 11.30 -9.12
CA VAL A 930 -13.36 10.21 -9.31
C VAL A 930 -12.44 10.09 -8.10
N THR A 931 -11.95 11.21 -7.58
CA THR A 931 -11.11 11.24 -6.38
C THR A 931 -11.87 10.74 -5.14
N GLY A 932 -13.11 11.18 -4.95
CA GLY A 932 -13.95 10.78 -3.82
C GLY A 932 -14.32 9.29 -3.85
N VAL A 933 -14.75 8.77 -5.02
CA VAL A 933 -15.07 7.34 -5.21
C VAL A 933 -13.84 6.46 -4.98
N SER A 934 -12.66 6.88 -5.46
CA SER A 934 -11.40 6.14 -5.24
C SER A 934 -11.04 6.05 -3.78
N ALA A 935 -11.10 7.18 -3.07
CA ALA A 935 -10.87 7.21 -1.63
C ALA A 935 -11.88 6.30 -0.90
N GLY A 936 -13.13 6.23 -1.42
CA GLY A 936 -14.25 5.47 -0.94
C GLY A 936 -14.10 3.99 -1.00
N LEU A 937 -13.79 3.52 -2.13
CA LEU A 937 -13.67 2.10 -2.36
C LEU A 937 -12.40 1.51 -1.75
N GLN A 938 -11.39 2.33 -1.42
CA GLN A 938 -10.03 1.88 -1.04
C GLN A 938 -9.52 0.79 -2.00
N ASN A 939 -9.91 0.91 -3.23
CA ASN A 939 -9.57 -0.05 -4.27
C ASN A 939 -9.60 0.68 -5.61
N THR A 940 -8.46 0.98 -6.09
CA THR A 940 -8.28 1.75 -7.31
C THR A 940 -7.68 0.92 -8.45
N GLY A 941 -7.68 -0.39 -8.25
CA GLY A 941 -7.23 -1.29 -9.30
C GLY A 941 -6.65 -2.60 -8.85
#